data_afb5e43b3b66d57edb79d5f288a1186b
#
_entry.id   afb5e43b3b66d57edb79d5f288a1186b
#
_cell.length_a   1.000
_cell.length_b   1.000
_cell.length_c   1.000
_cell.angle_alpha   90.00
_cell.angle_beta   90.00
_cell.angle_gamma   90.00
#
_symmetry.space_group_name_H-M   'P 1'
#
loop_
_entity.id
_entity.type
_entity.pdbx_description
1 polymer ?
#
loop_
_entity_poly.entity_id
_entity_poly.type
_entity_poly.pdbx_seq_one_letter_code
_entity_poly.pdbx_strand_id
1 'polypeptide(L)'
;MITEIIAIALAVSFLLILSAAAFIHTSDSENSLLKKLKNKIRLITCICTGASALLTILDITNILSCGGYKLLPLYCTLLGIILTLFMHFSKKIPEKLKGTSRFSIRALAVCTLLELLVFNFNSAHLSFGDYSETILDYNNATVENFDINTGKNIAGGTSFLEFKGINMPVGTVSFDAVSSKKGYVNFSIDMTDETHTAYYRYGIASAQIIRDNKRSETVPCNFSGTVYDIKFSFNTDSDETVTLTSITLNKPITLHFSLIRFLFFFLGAVFIHLLASSEFFRRSYGDNIKGMNTVTNVFIILLAAVSLSIAYISRGENESIHSDFMALSGNQITQEIVDSFANGKVTMDIPMNEALEALENPYDGSQREAGQVGYYPWDHLYFEGEYYSYYGIAPVLTIFLPYYLLTGYYFPSVWAVWLFGVFGMIFLAKFYLCFIGKFFRNTRSSLVLLGLILMELSCGIWFCFFTPLFYEIAQTSGFICTTAGAYYLMRSNVIGDGKIRNGSLAVSGIFLSLAVLSRPTLAVYCVAAMLFVYAGFMKKKALYTDKNGAKIKYYTPYFLCALLPYVIIGSIQMIYNYMRFGNPFDFGIQYSLTINDFTSTEYHTHLAAIGFFNYLFVIPNFRSTFPFITHGDVQLFNPQGYYFIATYSAIGLLWKSLPIISYCKTLKAYRISENKNKKLYTLLISAVCVICPFIIIASIWESGYGARYCVDFAWQIIIGALIISFIIYNKCSENMRDHLNKLMITSAVICFVLNFAQTYTWIDPLSNLPAGYQADALSLARIFEFWR
;
A
#
# COMPACT_ATOMS: atom_id res chain seq x y z
N MET A 1 22.20 26.50 -27.75
CA MET A 1 20.93 27.09 -28.19
C MET A 1 20.44 26.54 -29.56
N ILE A 2 21.12 26.78 -30.68
CA ILE A 2 20.62 26.29 -32.00
C ILE A 2 20.51 24.77 -32.04
N THR A 3 21.48 24.03 -31.55
CA THR A 3 21.47 22.56 -31.46
C THR A 3 20.39 22.00 -30.54
N GLU A 4 20.12 22.67 -29.44
CA GLU A 4 19.01 22.35 -28.54
C GLU A 4 17.65 22.54 -29.17
N ILE A 5 17.46 23.68 -29.88
CA ILE A 5 16.24 23.95 -30.67
C ILE A 5 16.04 22.87 -31.74
N ILE A 6 17.10 22.46 -32.45
CA ILE A 6 17.03 21.37 -33.43
C ILE A 6 16.65 20.04 -32.77
N ALA A 7 17.22 19.70 -31.60
CA ALA A 7 16.89 18.49 -30.85
C ALA A 7 15.41 18.48 -30.41
N ILE A 8 14.92 19.59 -29.89
CA ILE A 8 13.51 19.77 -29.51
C ILE A 8 12.59 19.68 -30.73
N ALA A 9 12.94 20.35 -31.84
CA ALA A 9 12.16 20.30 -33.07
C ALA A 9 12.09 18.88 -33.66
N LEU A 10 13.17 18.10 -33.59
CA LEU A 10 13.16 16.69 -33.96
C LEU A 10 12.26 15.86 -33.06
N ALA A 11 12.29 16.08 -31.75
CA ALA A 11 11.42 15.40 -30.82
C ALA A 11 9.94 15.69 -31.10
N VAL A 12 9.57 16.96 -31.29
CA VAL A 12 8.21 17.37 -31.67
C VAL A 12 7.79 16.75 -32.99
N SER A 13 8.71 16.70 -33.99
CA SER A 13 8.47 16.06 -35.30
C SER A 13 8.19 14.57 -35.14
N PHE A 14 8.94 13.85 -34.31
CA PHE A 14 8.69 12.44 -34.04
C PHE A 14 7.32 12.22 -33.36
N LEU A 15 6.90 13.10 -32.48
CA LEU A 15 5.61 13.00 -31.83
C LEU A 15 4.45 13.23 -32.80
N LEU A 16 4.60 14.18 -33.71
CA LEU A 16 3.63 14.41 -34.79
C LEU A 16 3.55 13.20 -35.73
N ILE A 17 4.69 12.61 -36.07
CA ILE A 17 4.77 11.40 -36.87
C ILE A 17 4.10 10.21 -36.14
N LEU A 18 4.33 10.03 -34.87
CA LEU A 18 3.68 9.01 -34.01
C LEU A 18 2.16 9.17 -34.04
N SER A 19 1.69 10.40 -33.84
CA SER A 19 0.27 10.71 -33.83
C SER A 19 -0.36 10.46 -35.21
N ALA A 20 0.33 10.85 -36.29
CA ALA A 20 -0.09 10.61 -37.66
C ALA A 20 -0.04 9.12 -38.03
N ALA A 21 0.99 8.39 -37.64
CA ALA A 21 1.10 6.93 -37.83
C ALA A 21 -0.02 6.18 -37.09
N ALA A 22 -0.31 6.58 -35.88
CA ALA A 22 -1.43 6.04 -35.10
C ALA A 22 -2.77 6.27 -35.79
N PHE A 23 -3.02 7.49 -36.30
CA PHE A 23 -4.25 7.84 -37.01
C PHE A 23 -4.40 7.04 -38.32
N ILE A 24 -3.36 6.95 -39.12
CA ILE A 24 -3.40 6.33 -40.47
C ILE A 24 -3.46 4.81 -40.38
N HIS A 25 -2.81 4.17 -39.41
CA HIS A 25 -2.95 2.73 -39.17
C HIS A 25 -4.32 2.38 -38.56
N THR A 26 -5.09 3.36 -38.06
CA THR A 26 -6.42 3.15 -37.49
C THR A 26 -7.55 3.28 -38.52
N SER A 27 -7.28 3.82 -39.71
CA SER A 27 -8.28 3.98 -40.76
C SER A 27 -8.38 2.71 -41.58
N ASP A 28 -9.53 2.06 -41.60
CA ASP A 28 -9.80 0.83 -42.39
C ASP A 28 -10.12 1.09 -43.89
N SER A 29 -9.99 2.35 -44.34
CA SER A 29 -10.29 2.66 -45.74
C SER A 29 -9.13 2.30 -46.67
N GLU A 30 -9.41 1.51 -47.67
CA GLU A 30 -8.48 1.18 -48.76
C GLU A 30 -8.22 2.36 -49.74
N ASN A 31 -8.42 3.60 -49.30
CA ASN A 31 -8.28 4.78 -50.10
C ASN A 31 -6.83 4.96 -50.61
N SER A 32 -6.67 5.20 -51.91
CA SER A 32 -5.36 5.40 -52.58
C SER A 32 -4.54 6.53 -51.93
N LEU A 33 -5.22 7.53 -51.39
CA LEU A 33 -4.64 8.69 -50.70
C LEU A 33 -3.96 8.27 -49.41
N LEU A 34 -4.58 7.38 -48.62
CA LEU A 34 -4.02 6.84 -47.37
C LEU A 34 -2.78 5.96 -47.60
N LYS A 35 -2.75 5.25 -48.70
CA LYS A 35 -1.57 4.43 -49.06
C LYS A 35 -0.37 5.30 -49.44
N LYS A 36 -0.60 6.43 -50.13
CA LYS A 36 0.42 7.45 -50.44
C LYS A 36 0.90 8.12 -49.14
N LEU A 37 -0.01 8.40 -48.20
CA LEU A 37 0.31 9.02 -46.93
C LEU A 37 1.13 8.08 -46.06
N LYS A 38 0.82 6.79 -46.01
CA LYS A 38 1.63 5.75 -45.30
C LYS A 38 3.09 5.73 -45.81
N ASN A 39 3.30 5.81 -47.10
CA ASN A 39 4.66 5.80 -47.66
C ASN A 39 5.40 7.12 -47.34
N LYS A 40 4.72 8.26 -47.38
CA LYS A 40 5.32 9.55 -46.98
C LYS A 40 5.72 9.57 -45.51
N ILE A 41 4.87 9.08 -44.62
CA ILE A 41 5.17 9.01 -43.19
C ILE A 41 6.36 8.10 -42.93
N ARG A 42 6.45 6.94 -43.59
CA ARG A 42 7.64 6.07 -43.48
C ARG A 42 8.91 6.82 -43.90
N LEU A 43 8.87 7.49 -45.03
CA LEU A 43 10.01 8.28 -45.50
C LEU A 43 10.42 9.35 -44.52
N ILE A 44 9.46 10.14 -44.02
CA ILE A 44 9.70 11.19 -43.03
C ILE A 44 10.27 10.59 -41.72
N THR A 45 9.74 9.46 -41.25
CA THR A 45 10.28 8.74 -40.07
C THR A 45 11.73 8.37 -40.27
N CYS A 46 12.07 7.78 -41.41
CA CYS A 46 13.46 7.39 -41.71
C CYS A 46 14.40 8.61 -41.78
N ILE A 47 13.94 9.73 -42.38
CA ILE A 47 14.72 10.97 -42.45
C ILE A 47 14.96 11.54 -41.05
N CYS A 48 13.90 11.65 -40.21
CA CYS A 48 14.03 12.15 -38.86
C CYS A 48 14.90 11.23 -37.97
N THR A 49 14.79 9.90 -38.15
CA THR A 49 15.64 8.94 -37.44
C THR A 49 17.12 9.11 -37.84
N GLY A 50 17.41 9.28 -39.16
CA GLY A 50 18.76 9.53 -39.64
C GLY A 50 19.31 10.85 -39.12
N ALA A 51 18.53 11.93 -39.12
CA ALA A 51 18.93 13.23 -38.60
C ALA A 51 19.21 13.18 -37.08
N SER A 52 18.38 12.48 -36.32
CA SER A 52 18.59 12.28 -34.86
C SER A 52 19.82 11.44 -34.58
N ALA A 53 20.08 10.38 -35.38
CA ALA A 53 21.28 9.56 -35.22
C ALA A 53 22.56 10.36 -35.54
N LEU A 54 22.52 11.17 -36.57
CA LEU A 54 23.63 12.07 -36.89
C LEU A 54 23.91 13.06 -35.76
N LEU A 55 22.85 13.70 -35.24
CA LEU A 55 22.97 14.65 -34.11
C LEU A 55 23.50 13.96 -32.86
N THR A 56 23.09 12.70 -32.60
CA THR A 56 23.60 11.88 -31.48
C THR A 56 25.10 11.63 -31.62
N ILE A 57 25.58 11.29 -32.86
CA ILE A 57 27.01 11.06 -33.11
C ILE A 57 27.79 12.34 -32.90
N LEU A 58 27.32 13.48 -33.41
CA LEU A 58 27.95 14.77 -33.28
C LEU A 58 28.05 15.25 -31.81
N ASP A 59 27.01 14.92 -31.00
CA ASP A 59 26.99 15.24 -29.57
C ASP A 59 27.96 14.34 -28.77
N ILE A 60 27.98 13.03 -29.08
CA ILE A 60 28.89 12.07 -28.44
C ILE A 60 30.36 12.39 -28.79
N THR A 61 30.64 12.85 -30.01
CA THR A 61 31.98 13.21 -30.45
C THR A 61 32.38 14.63 -30.02
N ASN A 62 31.56 15.34 -29.27
CA ASN A 62 31.76 16.74 -28.86
C ASN A 62 31.95 17.76 -29.97
N ILE A 63 31.57 17.41 -31.22
CA ILE A 63 31.62 18.35 -32.37
C ILE A 63 30.50 19.40 -32.22
N LEU A 64 29.30 18.94 -31.75
CA LEU A 64 28.18 19.83 -31.43
C LEU A 64 27.65 19.41 -30.08
N SER A 65 27.30 20.36 -29.20
CA SER A 65 26.70 20.08 -27.90
C SER A 65 25.20 20.42 -27.89
N CYS A 66 24.40 19.52 -27.39
CA CYS A 66 22.97 19.72 -27.15
C CYS A 66 22.67 20.24 -25.73
N GLY A 67 23.66 20.67 -24.97
CA GLY A 67 23.49 21.24 -23.65
C GLY A 67 22.73 20.33 -22.68
N GLY A 68 21.72 20.86 -21.99
CA GLY A 68 20.84 20.10 -21.10
C GLY A 68 20.04 18.99 -21.78
N TYR A 69 19.92 19.00 -23.11
CA TYR A 69 19.18 18.01 -23.91
C TYR A 69 20.09 16.96 -24.58
N LYS A 70 21.28 16.73 -24.05
CA LYS A 70 22.32 15.84 -24.60
C LYS A 70 21.81 14.45 -25.00
N LEU A 71 20.89 13.84 -24.23
CA LEU A 71 20.35 12.51 -24.53
C LEU A 71 19.09 12.53 -25.43
N LEU A 72 18.52 13.70 -25.73
CA LEU A 72 17.27 13.79 -26.50
C LEU A 72 17.41 13.24 -27.93
N PRO A 73 18.49 13.52 -28.69
CA PRO A 73 18.68 12.94 -30.02
C PRO A 73 18.78 11.42 -30.01
N LEU A 74 19.44 10.83 -28.96
CA LEU A 74 19.54 9.39 -28.79
C LEU A 74 18.16 8.76 -28.59
N TYR A 75 17.33 9.34 -27.72
CA TYR A 75 15.98 8.85 -27.49
C TYR A 75 15.08 8.96 -28.73
N CYS A 76 15.22 10.06 -29.48
CA CYS A 76 14.55 10.22 -30.77
C CYS A 76 14.98 9.16 -31.79
N THR A 77 16.26 8.80 -31.83
CA THR A 77 16.81 7.74 -32.68
C THR A 77 16.19 6.39 -32.34
N LEU A 78 16.22 6.01 -31.05
CA LEU A 78 15.64 4.76 -30.57
C LEU A 78 14.12 4.69 -30.86
N LEU A 79 13.40 5.77 -30.62
CA LEU A 79 11.97 5.87 -30.92
C LEU A 79 11.69 5.72 -32.43
N GLY A 80 12.50 6.34 -33.25
CA GLY A 80 12.41 6.22 -34.72
C GLY A 80 12.63 4.80 -35.22
N ILE A 81 13.60 4.08 -34.64
CA ILE A 81 13.84 2.65 -34.92
C ILE A 81 12.64 1.81 -34.51
N ILE A 82 12.13 1.98 -33.29
CA ILE A 82 10.95 1.27 -32.79
C ILE A 82 9.74 1.50 -33.69
N LEU A 83 9.48 2.75 -34.09
CA LEU A 83 8.41 3.12 -35.02
C LEU A 83 8.55 2.45 -36.38
N THR A 84 9.75 2.45 -36.96
CA THR A 84 10.02 1.84 -38.23
C THR A 84 9.79 0.33 -38.22
N LEU A 85 10.27 -0.34 -37.17
CA LEU A 85 10.02 -1.77 -36.91
C LEU A 85 8.52 -2.04 -36.74
N PHE A 86 7.84 -1.24 -35.93
CA PHE A 86 6.40 -1.36 -35.74
C PHE A 86 5.62 -1.24 -37.07
N MET A 87 5.90 -0.21 -37.89
CA MET A 87 5.27 -0.01 -39.18
C MET A 87 5.55 -1.19 -40.16
N HIS A 88 6.70 -1.87 -39.99
CA HIS A 88 7.03 -3.06 -40.76
C HIS A 88 6.23 -4.29 -40.33
N PHE A 89 6.12 -4.52 -39.03
CA PHE A 89 5.46 -5.70 -38.47
C PHE A 89 3.95 -5.55 -38.27
N SER A 90 3.41 -4.34 -38.34
CA SER A 90 1.98 -4.05 -38.07
C SER A 90 1.00 -4.85 -38.96
N LYS A 91 1.41 -5.29 -40.16
CA LYS A 91 0.61 -6.11 -41.04
C LYS A 91 0.38 -7.55 -40.54
N LYS A 92 1.21 -8.02 -39.57
CA LYS A 92 1.14 -9.40 -39.02
C LYS A 92 0.29 -9.48 -37.73
N ILE A 93 -0.27 -8.38 -37.26
CA ILE A 93 -1.05 -8.35 -36.01
C ILE A 93 -2.43 -8.96 -36.28
N PRO A 94 -2.87 -9.97 -35.48
CA PRO A 94 -4.20 -10.53 -35.58
C PRO A 94 -5.30 -9.48 -35.43
N GLU A 95 -6.42 -9.63 -36.17
CA GLU A 95 -7.53 -8.64 -36.14
C GLU A 95 -8.06 -8.36 -34.73
N LYS A 96 -8.14 -9.41 -33.88
CA LYS A 96 -8.58 -9.29 -32.47
C LYS A 96 -7.69 -8.39 -31.61
N LEU A 97 -6.41 -8.26 -31.97
CA LEU A 97 -5.44 -7.42 -31.24
C LEU A 97 -5.24 -6.03 -31.87
N LYS A 98 -5.83 -5.75 -33.01
CA LYS A 98 -5.68 -4.45 -33.72
C LYS A 98 -6.12 -3.28 -32.85
N GLY A 99 -7.24 -3.37 -32.13
CA GLY A 99 -7.75 -2.30 -31.24
C GLY A 99 -6.81 -2.02 -30.09
N THR A 100 -6.33 -3.04 -29.40
CA THR A 100 -5.38 -2.93 -28.30
C THR A 100 -4.03 -2.40 -28.77
N SER A 101 -3.52 -2.90 -29.90
CA SER A 101 -2.28 -2.44 -30.50
C SER A 101 -2.34 -0.96 -30.88
N ARG A 102 -3.46 -0.49 -31.45
CA ARG A 102 -3.71 0.92 -31.75
C ARG A 102 -3.66 1.80 -30.50
N PHE A 103 -4.32 1.36 -29.43
CA PHE A 103 -4.28 2.07 -28.15
C PHE A 103 -2.87 2.10 -27.55
N SER A 104 -2.17 0.96 -27.53
CA SER A 104 -0.82 0.86 -26.97
C SER A 104 0.17 1.81 -27.65
N ILE A 105 0.06 2.01 -28.98
CA ILE A 105 0.92 2.96 -29.69
C ILE A 105 0.61 4.41 -29.29
N ARG A 106 -0.68 4.75 -29.17
CA ARG A 106 -1.07 6.08 -28.69
C ARG A 106 -0.59 6.31 -27.26
N ALA A 107 -0.75 5.33 -26.38
CA ALA A 107 -0.26 5.40 -25.01
C ALA A 107 1.27 5.54 -24.99
N LEU A 108 2.00 4.77 -25.83
CA LEU A 108 3.44 4.88 -25.98
C LEU A 108 3.84 6.32 -26.38
N ALA A 109 3.17 6.89 -27.39
CA ALA A 109 3.43 8.25 -27.85
C ALA A 109 3.20 9.28 -26.75
N VAL A 110 2.06 9.20 -26.07
CA VAL A 110 1.72 10.13 -24.99
C VAL A 110 2.70 10.00 -23.81
N CYS A 111 3.01 8.79 -23.38
CA CYS A 111 3.95 8.59 -22.27
C CYS A 111 5.37 9.06 -22.62
N THR A 112 5.83 8.84 -23.88
CA THR A 112 7.12 9.37 -24.33
C THR A 112 7.11 10.89 -24.36
N LEU A 113 6.02 11.52 -24.80
CA LEU A 113 5.88 12.97 -24.82
C LEU A 113 5.91 13.55 -23.42
N LEU A 114 5.16 12.95 -22.49
CA LEU A 114 5.19 13.36 -21.09
C LEU A 114 6.60 13.25 -20.51
N GLU A 115 7.29 12.13 -20.80
CA GLU A 115 8.64 11.87 -20.31
C GLU A 115 9.67 12.86 -20.84
N LEU A 116 9.64 13.18 -22.13
CA LEU A 116 10.65 14.04 -22.75
C LEU A 116 10.40 15.54 -22.51
N LEU A 117 9.14 15.98 -22.43
CA LEU A 117 8.82 17.41 -22.35
C LEU A 117 8.35 17.83 -20.96
N VAL A 118 7.36 17.14 -20.39
CA VAL A 118 6.74 17.56 -19.13
C VAL A 118 7.64 17.22 -17.93
N PHE A 119 8.11 15.98 -17.86
CA PHE A 119 8.91 15.52 -16.73
C PHE A 119 10.40 15.95 -16.79
N ASN A 120 10.80 16.60 -17.90
CA ASN A 120 12.13 17.19 -18.07
C ASN A 120 12.06 18.71 -18.30
N PHE A 121 10.99 19.34 -17.87
CA PHE A 121 10.83 20.78 -17.95
C PHE A 121 12.02 21.55 -17.36
N ASN A 122 12.58 21.10 -16.23
CA ASN A 122 13.73 21.73 -15.57
C ASN A 122 15.02 21.68 -16.41
N SER A 123 15.13 20.77 -17.38
CA SER A 123 16.32 20.72 -18.27
C SER A 123 16.41 21.95 -19.19
N ALA A 124 15.31 22.68 -19.36
CA ALA A 124 15.30 23.95 -20.12
C ALA A 124 15.65 25.19 -19.28
N HIS A 125 15.80 25.05 -17.96
CA HIS A 125 15.87 26.17 -17.01
C HIS A 125 16.98 27.18 -17.34
N LEU A 126 18.17 26.69 -17.71
CA LEU A 126 19.31 27.55 -18.05
C LEU A 126 19.43 27.89 -19.56
N SER A 127 18.52 27.37 -20.41
CA SER A 127 18.64 27.53 -21.87
C SER A 127 18.31 28.93 -22.37
N PHE A 128 17.66 29.75 -21.55
CA PHE A 128 17.12 31.05 -21.92
C PHE A 128 17.73 32.25 -21.20
N GLY A 129 18.91 32.08 -20.54
CA GLY A 129 19.59 33.16 -19.82
C GLY A 129 21.10 33.08 -19.96
N ASP A 130 21.81 34.18 -19.64
CA ASP A 130 23.26 34.24 -19.56
C ASP A 130 23.73 33.70 -18.21
N TYR A 131 23.80 32.37 -18.13
CA TYR A 131 24.24 31.64 -16.93
C TYR A 131 25.63 31.06 -17.17
N SER A 132 26.60 31.43 -16.31
CA SER A 132 27.95 30.85 -16.31
C SER A 132 28.10 29.84 -15.17
N GLU A 133 28.56 28.63 -15.47
CA GLU A 133 28.88 27.64 -14.45
C GLU A 133 30.08 28.13 -13.62
N THR A 134 29.87 28.18 -12.27
CA THR A 134 30.86 28.71 -11.34
C THR A 134 30.95 27.81 -10.11
N ILE A 135 32.13 27.29 -9.80
CA ILE A 135 32.41 26.55 -8.57
C ILE A 135 32.73 27.56 -7.49
N LEU A 136 32.05 27.48 -6.33
CA LEU A 136 32.30 28.37 -5.21
C LEU A 136 33.55 27.94 -4.44
N ASP A 137 34.47 28.89 -4.23
CA ASP A 137 35.67 28.67 -3.42
C ASP A 137 35.36 28.90 -1.93
N TYR A 138 35.52 27.87 -1.12
CA TYR A 138 35.23 27.92 0.33
C TYR A 138 36.10 28.91 1.09
N ASN A 139 37.29 29.28 0.56
CA ASN A 139 38.15 30.30 1.16
C ASN A 139 37.52 31.69 1.17
N ASN A 140 36.53 31.93 0.31
CA ASN A 140 35.76 33.18 0.23
C ASN A 140 34.45 33.13 1.05
N ALA A 141 34.20 32.05 1.78
CA ALA A 141 33.00 31.89 2.55
C ALA A 141 33.18 32.31 4.01
N THR A 142 32.15 32.95 4.57
CA THR A 142 31.96 33.01 6.04
C THR A 142 31.28 31.70 6.48
N VAL A 143 31.90 30.98 7.41
CA VAL A 143 31.43 29.67 7.83
C VAL A 143 31.16 29.63 9.34
N GLU A 144 30.20 28.79 9.73
CA GLU A 144 29.92 28.43 11.13
C GLU A 144 29.70 26.91 11.21
N ASN A 145 30.32 26.31 12.24
CA ASN A 145 30.27 24.85 12.47
C ASN A 145 30.71 24.02 11.25
N PHE A 146 31.68 24.52 10.45
CA PHE A 146 32.17 23.89 9.25
C PHE A 146 33.69 24.12 9.08
N ASP A 147 34.41 23.04 8.80
CA ASP A 147 35.86 23.09 8.52
C ASP A 147 36.11 23.11 7.00
N ILE A 148 36.60 24.23 6.53
CA ILE A 148 36.88 24.49 5.11
C ILE A 148 37.92 23.51 4.55
N ASN A 149 38.93 23.11 5.36
CA ASN A 149 40.04 22.26 4.88
C ASN A 149 39.59 20.80 4.66
N THR A 150 38.69 20.31 5.47
CA THR A 150 38.17 18.95 5.37
C THR A 150 36.81 18.86 4.64
N GLY A 151 36.13 20.00 4.44
CA GLY A 151 34.79 20.04 3.85
C GLY A 151 33.70 19.38 4.73
N LYS A 152 33.88 19.38 6.06
CA LYS A 152 32.99 18.67 7.00
C LYS A 152 32.46 19.60 8.08
N ASN A 153 31.27 19.26 8.63
CA ASN A 153 30.78 19.89 9.86
C ASN A 153 31.70 19.50 11.04
N ILE A 154 31.85 20.44 11.99
CA ILE A 154 32.71 20.28 13.17
C ILE A 154 31.98 19.52 14.27
N ALA A 155 30.70 19.84 14.49
CA ALA A 155 29.84 19.24 15.51
C ALA A 155 28.40 19.08 15.00
N GLY A 156 27.58 18.40 15.76
CA GLY A 156 26.11 18.37 15.50
C GLY A 156 25.49 19.75 15.63
N GLY A 157 24.32 19.93 15.03
CA GLY A 157 23.59 21.20 14.99
C GLY A 157 23.62 21.86 13.62
N THR A 158 23.33 23.16 13.58
CA THR A 158 23.26 23.92 12.33
C THR A 158 24.65 24.31 11.86
N SER A 159 24.97 24.01 10.63
CA SER A 159 26.19 24.47 9.92
C SER A 159 25.76 25.37 8.77
N PHE A 160 26.55 26.44 8.48
CA PHE A 160 26.29 27.24 7.29
C PHE A 160 27.58 27.72 6.60
N LEU A 161 27.42 28.03 5.30
CA LEU A 161 28.41 28.69 4.44
C LEU A 161 27.72 29.90 3.79
N GLU A 162 28.25 31.09 3.99
CA GLU A 162 27.76 32.34 3.40
C GLU A 162 28.80 32.89 2.41
N PHE A 163 28.37 33.16 1.19
CA PHE A 163 29.18 33.75 0.12
C PHE A 163 28.65 35.13 -0.22
N LYS A 164 29.47 36.15 -0.13
CA LYS A 164 29.11 37.54 -0.43
C LYS A 164 29.72 37.97 -1.77
N GLY A 165 29.02 38.90 -2.41
CA GLY A 165 29.50 39.53 -3.67
C GLY A 165 29.46 38.59 -4.87
N ILE A 166 28.53 37.70 -4.95
CA ILE A 166 28.33 36.78 -6.09
C ILE A 166 28.09 37.55 -7.38
N ASN A 167 27.25 38.59 -7.38
CA ASN A 167 27.00 39.54 -8.45
C ASN A 167 26.75 38.90 -9.82
N MET A 168 26.00 37.79 -9.85
CA MET A 168 25.66 37.09 -11.09
C MET A 168 24.24 36.49 -11.03
N PRO A 169 23.57 36.24 -12.17
CA PRO A 169 22.32 35.46 -12.20
C PRO A 169 22.59 34.02 -11.77
N VAL A 170 21.71 33.52 -10.89
CA VAL A 170 21.77 32.10 -10.42
C VAL A 170 20.48 31.41 -10.76
N GLY A 171 20.55 30.44 -11.68
CA GLY A 171 19.41 29.63 -12.10
C GLY A 171 19.37 28.25 -11.47
N THR A 172 20.55 27.69 -11.11
CA THR A 172 20.64 26.40 -10.41
C THR A 172 21.74 26.45 -9.36
N VAL A 173 21.57 25.64 -8.31
CA VAL A 173 22.63 25.35 -7.33
C VAL A 173 22.83 23.84 -7.26
N SER A 174 24.07 23.40 -7.34
CA SER A 174 24.44 21.99 -7.24
C SER A 174 25.32 21.74 -6.04
N PHE A 175 25.03 20.69 -5.28
CA PHE A 175 25.79 20.25 -4.12
C PHE A 175 26.34 18.85 -4.35
N ASP A 176 27.62 18.65 -4.08
CA ASP A 176 28.22 17.32 -3.94
C ASP A 176 28.40 17.06 -2.44
N ALA A 177 27.43 16.38 -1.84
CA ALA A 177 27.37 16.20 -0.40
C ALA A 177 26.91 14.78 -0.01
N VAL A 178 27.54 14.25 1.06
CA VAL A 178 27.22 12.92 1.59
C VAL A 178 27.15 12.97 3.11
N SER A 179 26.11 12.37 3.71
CA SER A 179 26.02 12.12 5.15
C SER A 179 26.62 10.76 5.52
N SER A 180 27.28 10.70 6.67
CA SER A 180 27.80 9.46 7.24
C SER A 180 26.69 8.53 7.78
N LYS A 181 25.58 9.10 8.23
CA LYS A 181 24.49 8.41 8.94
C LYS A 181 23.23 8.26 8.11
N LYS A 182 22.82 9.31 7.39
CA LYS A 182 21.57 9.36 6.64
C LYS A 182 21.79 9.07 5.15
N GLY A 183 20.75 8.63 4.48
CA GLY A 183 20.70 8.45 3.03
C GLY A 183 20.54 9.76 2.26
N TYR A 184 20.52 10.92 2.93
CA TYR A 184 20.30 12.24 2.33
C TYR A 184 20.89 13.37 3.20
N VAL A 185 21.06 14.55 2.57
CA VAL A 185 21.39 15.81 3.24
C VAL A 185 20.39 16.88 2.78
N ASN A 186 19.81 17.62 3.71
CA ASN A 186 18.92 18.74 3.39
C ASN A 186 19.67 20.06 3.53
N PHE A 187 19.65 20.87 2.47
CA PHE A 187 20.15 22.23 2.48
C PHE A 187 19.01 23.23 2.41
N SER A 188 19.06 24.29 3.22
CA SER A 188 18.28 25.50 3.03
C SER A 188 19.10 26.53 2.28
N ILE A 189 18.50 27.24 1.35
CA ILE A 189 19.14 28.26 0.51
C ILE A 189 18.48 29.58 0.84
N ASP A 190 19.27 30.50 1.38
CA ASP A 190 18.90 31.87 1.70
C ASP A 190 19.70 32.81 0.80
N MET A 191 19.11 33.91 0.34
CA MET A 191 19.82 34.81 -0.59
C MET A 191 19.33 36.25 -0.52
N THR A 192 20.14 37.17 -1.09
CA THR A 192 19.77 38.53 -1.49
C THR A 192 19.83 38.65 -3.00
N ASP A 193 18.86 39.32 -3.63
CA ASP A 193 18.79 39.55 -5.08
C ASP A 193 18.34 41.00 -5.37
N GLU A 194 18.10 41.31 -6.65
CA GLU A 194 17.67 42.65 -7.08
C GLU A 194 16.41 43.15 -6.39
N THR A 195 15.54 42.26 -5.96
CA THR A 195 14.28 42.61 -5.25
C THR A 195 14.40 42.53 -3.75
N HIS A 196 15.43 41.88 -3.20
CA HIS A 196 15.67 41.66 -1.77
C HIS A 196 17.13 42.01 -1.43
N THR A 197 17.45 43.31 -1.38
CA THR A 197 18.82 43.80 -1.26
C THR A 197 19.27 44.06 0.18
N ALA A 198 18.34 44.32 1.10
CA ALA A 198 18.68 44.74 2.47
C ALA A 198 18.77 43.57 3.46
N TYR A 199 18.00 42.53 3.23
CA TYR A 199 17.92 41.37 4.11
C TYR A 199 17.85 40.08 3.31
N TYR A 200 18.36 38.99 3.90
CA TYR A 200 18.19 37.67 3.34
C TYR A 200 16.70 37.31 3.19
N ARG A 201 16.37 36.75 2.05
CA ARG A 201 15.15 36.01 1.87
C ARG A 201 15.41 34.55 2.28
N TYR A 202 14.92 34.19 3.48
CA TYR A 202 15.18 32.89 4.08
C TYR A 202 14.34 31.77 3.44
N GLY A 203 14.95 30.60 3.29
CA GLY A 203 14.27 29.39 2.82
C GLY A 203 13.65 29.52 1.43
N ILE A 204 14.24 30.34 0.56
CA ILE A 204 13.72 30.55 -0.80
C ILE A 204 13.77 29.29 -1.64
N ALA A 205 14.74 28.44 -1.40
CA ALA A 205 14.86 27.12 -2.00
C ALA A 205 15.37 26.12 -0.94
N SER A 206 15.09 24.86 -1.18
CA SER A 206 15.64 23.75 -0.40
C SER A 206 16.12 22.66 -1.34
N ALA A 207 17.28 22.11 -1.03
CA ALA A 207 17.86 20.98 -1.76
C ALA A 207 17.91 19.76 -0.84
N GLN A 208 17.39 18.65 -1.30
CA GLN A 208 17.54 17.35 -0.64
C GLN A 208 18.44 16.49 -1.51
N ILE A 209 19.71 16.40 -1.11
CA ILE A 209 20.72 15.61 -1.82
C ILE A 209 20.63 14.18 -1.34
N ILE A 210 20.34 13.27 -2.25
CA ILE A 210 20.11 11.85 -1.95
C ILE A 210 21.36 11.07 -2.34
N ARG A 211 21.85 10.20 -1.45
CA ARG A 211 23.01 9.34 -1.69
C ARG A 211 22.85 8.56 -2.99
N ASP A 212 23.87 8.54 -3.82
CA ASP A 212 23.94 7.83 -5.11
C ASP A 212 22.91 8.28 -6.17
N ASN A 213 22.21 9.42 -5.94
CA ASN A 213 21.25 9.99 -6.87
C ASN A 213 21.72 11.34 -7.42
N LYS A 214 22.51 11.30 -8.50
CA LYS A 214 23.07 12.52 -9.16
C LYS A 214 22.02 13.55 -9.56
N ARG A 215 20.78 13.15 -9.79
CA ARG A 215 19.71 14.09 -10.16
C ARG A 215 19.32 14.98 -9.00
N SER A 216 19.44 14.50 -7.77
CA SER A 216 19.14 15.30 -6.58
C SER A 216 20.18 16.35 -6.27
N GLU A 217 21.39 16.25 -6.85
CA GLU A 217 22.51 17.17 -6.59
C GLU A 217 22.24 18.57 -7.09
N THR A 218 21.46 18.76 -8.17
CA THR A 218 21.22 20.06 -8.80
C THR A 218 19.76 20.47 -8.66
N VAL A 219 19.54 21.65 -8.10
CA VAL A 219 18.20 22.19 -7.80
C VAL A 219 17.97 23.47 -8.59
N PRO A 220 16.86 23.62 -9.33
CA PRO A 220 16.49 24.87 -9.98
C PRO A 220 16.13 25.92 -8.94
N CYS A 221 16.57 27.15 -9.15
CA CYS A 221 16.30 28.31 -8.31
C CYS A 221 15.63 29.41 -9.12
N ASN A 222 14.62 30.06 -8.53
CA ASN A 222 13.90 31.18 -9.18
C ASN A 222 14.23 32.47 -8.42
N PHE A 223 15.48 32.98 -8.60
CA PHE A 223 15.91 34.23 -8.04
C PHE A 223 15.55 35.38 -8.97
N SER A 224 15.50 36.60 -8.42
CA SER A 224 15.10 37.79 -9.17
C SER A 224 16.34 38.55 -9.69
N GLY A 225 16.70 38.29 -10.93
CA GLY A 225 17.86 38.95 -11.56
C GLY A 225 19.20 38.53 -10.96
N THR A 226 20.06 39.53 -10.65
CA THR A 226 21.38 39.33 -10.07
C THR A 226 21.30 38.95 -8.59
N VAL A 227 21.93 37.86 -8.19
CA VAL A 227 22.12 37.43 -6.81
C VAL A 227 23.36 38.06 -6.26
N TYR A 228 23.27 38.72 -5.08
CA TYR A 228 24.40 39.41 -4.44
C TYR A 228 25.07 38.52 -3.40
N ASP A 229 24.30 38.02 -2.46
CA ASP A 229 24.79 37.13 -1.40
C ASP A 229 23.93 35.86 -1.33
N ILE A 230 24.57 34.75 -0.99
CA ILE A 230 23.88 33.47 -0.85
C ILE A 230 24.40 32.72 0.38
N LYS A 231 23.51 32.14 1.14
CA LYS A 231 23.82 31.36 2.33
C LYS A 231 23.20 29.97 2.21
N PHE A 232 24.02 28.98 2.44
CA PHE A 232 23.63 27.57 2.48
C PHE A 232 23.70 27.07 3.91
N SER A 233 22.63 26.50 4.43
CA SER A 233 22.61 25.94 5.78
C SER A 233 22.08 24.50 5.77
N PHE A 234 22.62 23.67 6.66
CA PHE A 234 22.16 22.29 6.87
C PHE A 234 22.28 21.94 8.35
N ASN A 235 21.49 20.96 8.79
CA ASN A 235 21.44 20.53 10.18
C ASN A 235 21.85 19.06 10.29
N THR A 236 22.67 18.74 11.31
CA THR A 236 23.18 17.39 11.57
C THR A 236 22.90 16.98 13.01
N ASP A 237 22.74 15.68 13.23
CA ASP A 237 22.70 15.07 14.55
C ASP A 237 24.07 15.14 15.23
N SER A 238 24.16 14.91 16.54
CA SER A 238 25.41 15.01 17.32
C SER A 238 26.51 14.03 16.85
N ASP A 239 26.11 12.90 16.26
CA ASP A 239 26.98 11.82 15.78
C ASP A 239 27.01 11.72 14.25
N GLU A 240 26.48 12.73 13.54
CA GLU A 240 26.38 12.78 12.09
C GLU A 240 27.46 13.70 11.50
N THR A 241 28.19 13.19 10.51
CA THR A 241 29.14 13.98 9.72
C THR A 241 28.64 14.11 8.29
N VAL A 242 28.48 15.36 7.82
CA VAL A 242 28.21 15.68 6.41
C VAL A 242 29.51 16.13 5.76
N THR A 243 29.89 15.46 4.68
CA THR A 243 30.99 15.87 3.83
C THR A 243 30.45 16.60 2.62
N LEU A 244 30.82 17.86 2.42
CA LEU A 244 30.45 18.72 1.29
C LEU A 244 31.70 18.98 0.43
N THR A 245 31.77 18.32 -0.72
CA THR A 245 32.96 18.37 -1.61
C THR A 245 32.98 19.65 -2.44
N SER A 246 31.81 20.05 -3.00
CA SER A 246 31.72 21.24 -3.83
C SER A 246 30.31 21.82 -3.86
N ILE A 247 30.24 23.13 -4.09
CA ILE A 247 29.01 23.84 -4.45
C ILE A 247 29.21 24.50 -5.78
N THR A 248 28.36 24.23 -6.76
CA THR A 248 28.44 24.78 -8.11
C THR A 248 27.19 25.55 -8.44
N LEU A 249 27.34 26.81 -8.85
CA LEU A 249 26.23 27.63 -9.38
C LEU A 249 26.10 27.39 -10.89
N ASN A 250 24.86 27.43 -11.36
CA ASN A 250 24.52 27.34 -12.80
C ASN A 250 24.96 26.05 -13.50
N LYS A 251 25.10 24.94 -12.75
CA LYS A 251 25.33 23.62 -13.37
C LYS A 251 24.07 23.19 -14.13
N PRO A 252 24.16 22.77 -15.41
CA PRO A 252 23.01 22.39 -16.21
C PRO A 252 22.31 21.13 -15.66
N ILE A 253 20.97 21.17 -15.59
CA ILE A 253 20.16 19.99 -15.30
C ILE A 253 20.03 19.19 -16.60
N THR A 254 20.61 17.97 -16.64
CA THR A 254 20.58 17.12 -17.83
C THR A 254 19.23 16.42 -17.98
N LEU A 255 18.79 16.24 -19.22
CA LEU A 255 17.58 15.47 -19.53
C LEU A 255 17.73 14.03 -19.02
N HIS A 256 16.71 13.56 -18.30
CA HIS A 256 16.68 12.21 -17.74
C HIS A 256 15.40 11.48 -18.11
N PHE A 257 15.53 10.33 -18.79
CA PHE A 257 14.44 9.45 -19.09
C PHE A 257 14.25 8.41 -17.98
N SER A 258 13.16 8.52 -17.20
CA SER A 258 12.86 7.54 -16.16
C SER A 258 12.08 6.36 -16.73
N LEU A 259 12.77 5.22 -16.93
CA LEU A 259 12.14 3.99 -17.41
C LEU A 259 11.04 3.50 -16.45
N ILE A 260 11.23 3.65 -15.14
CA ILE A 260 10.25 3.23 -14.12
C ILE A 260 8.95 4.03 -14.27
N ARG A 261 9.04 5.37 -14.33
CA ARG A 261 7.88 6.27 -14.50
C ARG A 261 7.18 6.01 -15.83
N PHE A 262 7.96 5.90 -16.91
CA PHE A 262 7.45 5.58 -18.23
C PHE A 262 6.68 4.27 -18.26
N LEU A 263 7.25 3.19 -17.75
CA LEU A 263 6.61 1.87 -17.70
C LEU A 263 5.38 1.89 -16.80
N PHE A 264 5.43 2.59 -15.68
CA PHE A 264 4.28 2.72 -14.78
C PHE A 264 3.06 3.32 -15.49
N PHE A 265 3.23 4.47 -16.16
CA PHE A 265 2.13 5.10 -16.89
C PHE A 265 1.72 4.29 -18.14
N PHE A 266 2.67 3.76 -18.88
CA PHE A 266 2.38 3.00 -20.11
C PHE A 266 1.66 1.69 -19.81
N LEU A 267 2.19 0.86 -18.91
CA LEU A 267 1.58 -0.42 -18.56
C LEU A 267 0.25 -0.22 -17.83
N GLY A 268 0.16 0.79 -16.98
CA GLY A 268 -1.10 1.18 -16.33
C GLY A 268 -2.18 1.55 -17.34
N ALA A 269 -1.87 2.40 -18.31
CA ALA A 269 -2.80 2.79 -19.36
C ALA A 269 -3.25 1.59 -20.23
N VAL A 270 -2.31 0.72 -20.62
CA VAL A 270 -2.61 -0.50 -21.39
C VAL A 270 -3.49 -1.46 -20.57
N PHE A 271 -3.20 -1.66 -19.31
CA PHE A 271 -3.99 -2.52 -18.42
C PHE A 271 -5.43 -2.00 -18.25
N ILE A 272 -5.58 -0.69 -17.98
CA ILE A 272 -6.91 -0.03 -17.91
C ILE A 272 -7.68 -0.23 -19.23
N HIS A 273 -7.02 -0.05 -20.36
CA HIS A 273 -7.64 -0.27 -21.67
C HIS A 273 -8.08 -1.71 -21.87
N LEU A 274 -7.26 -2.69 -21.47
CA LEU A 274 -7.62 -4.11 -21.55
C LEU A 274 -8.86 -4.43 -20.70
N LEU A 275 -8.93 -3.91 -19.46
CA LEU A 275 -10.09 -4.08 -18.58
C LEU A 275 -11.37 -3.47 -19.16
N ALA A 276 -11.25 -2.34 -19.86
CA ALA A 276 -12.39 -1.64 -20.45
C ALA A 276 -12.86 -2.28 -21.76
N SER A 277 -11.93 -2.74 -22.62
CA SER A 277 -12.21 -2.96 -24.04
C SER A 277 -12.01 -4.39 -24.52
N SER A 278 -11.17 -5.21 -23.83
CA SER A 278 -10.83 -6.54 -24.36
C SER A 278 -12.01 -7.50 -24.31
N GLU A 279 -12.16 -8.34 -25.34
CA GLU A 279 -13.17 -9.39 -25.40
C GLU A 279 -13.05 -10.36 -24.22
N PHE A 280 -11.83 -10.66 -23.78
CA PHE A 280 -11.55 -11.53 -22.64
C PHE A 280 -12.23 -11.01 -21.36
N PHE A 281 -12.08 -9.73 -21.05
CA PHE A 281 -12.65 -9.12 -19.86
C PHE A 281 -14.13 -8.75 -20.00
N ARG A 282 -14.66 -8.69 -21.25
CA ARG A 282 -16.07 -8.47 -21.51
C ARG A 282 -16.93 -9.70 -21.29
N ARG A 283 -16.36 -10.92 -21.44
CA ARG A 283 -17.07 -12.18 -21.22
C ARG A 283 -17.58 -12.27 -19.79
N SER A 284 -18.66 -13.04 -19.61
CA SER A 284 -19.13 -13.40 -18.27
C SER A 284 -18.09 -14.24 -17.53
N TYR A 285 -18.04 -14.13 -16.21
CA TYR A 285 -17.16 -14.95 -15.40
C TYR A 285 -17.40 -16.45 -15.63
N GLY A 286 -18.69 -16.85 -15.75
CA GLY A 286 -19.08 -18.25 -15.99
C GLY A 286 -18.51 -18.85 -17.25
N ASP A 287 -18.33 -18.05 -18.31
CA ASP A 287 -17.79 -18.47 -19.59
C ASP A 287 -16.24 -18.39 -19.64
N ASN A 288 -15.64 -17.74 -18.64
CA ASN A 288 -14.22 -17.45 -18.60
C ASN A 288 -13.50 -17.92 -17.32
N ILE A 289 -14.03 -18.90 -16.62
CA ILE A 289 -13.54 -19.33 -15.29
C ILE A 289 -12.05 -19.71 -15.34
N LYS A 290 -11.61 -20.51 -16.33
CA LYS A 290 -10.21 -20.92 -16.43
C LYS A 290 -9.27 -19.73 -16.63
N GLY A 291 -9.61 -18.82 -17.55
CA GLY A 291 -8.83 -17.61 -17.81
C GLY A 291 -8.78 -16.68 -16.58
N MET A 292 -9.91 -16.52 -15.91
CA MET A 292 -9.97 -15.68 -14.70
C MET A 292 -9.20 -16.29 -13.53
N ASN A 293 -9.20 -17.60 -13.37
CA ASN A 293 -8.36 -18.27 -12.36
C ASN A 293 -6.87 -18.01 -12.65
N THR A 294 -6.44 -18.07 -13.90
CA THR A 294 -5.06 -17.74 -14.28
C THR A 294 -4.73 -16.28 -13.95
N VAL A 295 -5.58 -15.33 -14.36
CA VAL A 295 -5.36 -13.90 -14.07
C VAL A 295 -5.33 -13.64 -12.56
N THR A 296 -6.23 -14.24 -11.80
CA THR A 296 -6.24 -14.12 -10.33
C THR A 296 -4.98 -14.70 -9.71
N ASN A 297 -4.52 -15.87 -10.15
CA ASN A 297 -3.29 -16.46 -9.63
C ASN A 297 -2.08 -15.57 -9.92
N VAL A 298 -1.97 -15.02 -11.13
CA VAL A 298 -0.92 -14.04 -11.47
C VAL A 298 -1.01 -12.80 -10.57
N PHE A 299 -2.20 -12.27 -10.36
CA PHE A 299 -2.41 -11.11 -9.49
C PHE A 299 -1.97 -11.42 -8.04
N ILE A 300 -2.38 -12.54 -7.47
CA ILE A 300 -1.96 -12.95 -6.10
C ILE A 300 -0.46 -13.20 -6.01
N ILE A 301 0.16 -13.80 -7.03
CA ILE A 301 1.63 -13.98 -7.08
C ILE A 301 2.33 -12.62 -7.07
N LEU A 302 1.84 -11.63 -7.82
CA LEU A 302 2.38 -10.27 -7.82
C LEU A 302 2.25 -9.61 -6.44
N LEU A 303 1.08 -9.74 -5.78
CA LEU A 303 0.88 -9.22 -4.42
C LEU A 303 1.82 -9.92 -3.42
N ALA A 304 1.98 -11.24 -3.52
CA ALA A 304 2.91 -12.00 -2.69
C ALA A 304 4.37 -11.58 -2.92
N ALA A 305 4.77 -11.31 -4.15
CA ALA A 305 6.11 -10.83 -4.47
C ALA A 305 6.37 -9.43 -3.89
N VAL A 306 5.40 -8.50 -4.02
CA VAL A 306 5.50 -7.16 -3.41
C VAL A 306 5.57 -7.27 -1.88
N SER A 307 4.70 -8.07 -1.27
CA SER A 307 4.72 -8.26 0.19
C SER A 307 5.99 -8.94 0.69
N LEU A 308 6.60 -9.85 -0.12
CA LEU A 308 7.90 -10.45 0.18
C LEU A 308 9.02 -9.40 0.20
N SER A 309 9.01 -8.47 -0.76
CA SER A 309 9.96 -7.37 -0.80
C SER A 309 9.80 -6.46 0.44
N ILE A 310 8.56 -6.18 0.85
CA ILE A 310 8.30 -5.42 2.07
C ILE A 310 8.82 -6.18 3.30
N ALA A 311 8.48 -7.46 3.44
CA ALA A 311 8.96 -8.29 4.56
C ALA A 311 10.50 -8.34 4.61
N TYR A 312 11.14 -8.42 3.44
CA TYR A 312 12.61 -8.40 3.36
C TYR A 312 13.20 -7.09 3.87
N ILE A 313 12.59 -5.95 3.57
CA ILE A 313 13.02 -4.63 4.06
C ILE A 313 12.74 -4.51 5.57
N SER A 314 11.59 -5.00 6.04
CA SER A 314 11.15 -4.88 7.43
C SER A 314 11.85 -5.84 8.41
N ARG A 315 12.68 -6.77 7.93
CA ARG A 315 13.44 -7.70 8.81
C ARG A 315 14.57 -7.04 9.58
N GLY A 316 14.91 -5.77 9.27
CA GLY A 316 16.01 -5.06 9.91
C GLY A 316 17.39 -5.38 9.33
N GLU A 317 18.44 -5.18 10.12
CA GLU A 317 19.85 -5.24 9.68
C GLU A 317 20.48 -6.65 9.79
N ASN A 318 19.68 -7.70 9.92
CA ASN A 318 20.21 -9.06 9.97
C ASN A 318 20.96 -9.41 8.67
N GLU A 319 22.11 -10.06 8.79
CA GLU A 319 23.02 -10.37 7.68
C GLU A 319 22.38 -11.25 6.59
N SER A 320 21.51 -12.19 6.99
CA SER A 320 20.87 -13.12 6.05
C SER A 320 19.48 -13.56 6.51
N ILE A 321 18.65 -14.04 5.58
CA ILE A 321 17.37 -14.68 5.92
C ILE A 321 17.58 -15.92 6.79
N HIS A 322 18.68 -16.63 6.60
CA HIS A 322 19.00 -17.82 7.40
C HIS A 322 19.22 -17.45 8.88
N SER A 323 19.89 -16.34 9.16
CA SER A 323 20.11 -15.87 10.54
C SER A 323 18.81 -15.48 11.24
N ASP A 324 17.80 -15.01 10.50
CA ASP A 324 16.49 -14.73 11.09
C ASP A 324 15.88 -15.98 11.74
N PHE A 325 16.04 -17.15 11.11
CA PHE A 325 15.48 -18.42 11.59
C PHE A 325 16.36 -19.13 12.63
N MET A 326 17.52 -18.61 12.95
CA MET A 326 18.41 -19.11 14.01
C MET A 326 18.50 -18.15 15.21
N ALA A 327 17.48 -17.31 15.40
CA ALA A 327 17.44 -16.34 16.49
C ALA A 327 17.32 -17.03 17.86
N LEU A 328 18.23 -16.68 18.77
CA LEU A 328 18.22 -17.13 20.16
C LEU A 328 17.31 -16.28 21.06
N SER A 329 16.79 -15.18 20.51
CA SER A 329 15.78 -14.32 21.12
C SER A 329 14.67 -14.03 20.12
N GLY A 330 13.43 -14.00 20.58
CA GLY A 330 12.27 -13.68 19.78
C GLY A 330 11.74 -12.27 20.04
N ASN A 331 10.56 -11.96 19.46
CA ASN A 331 9.80 -10.78 19.84
C ASN A 331 9.31 -10.95 21.29
N GLN A 332 9.44 -9.89 22.09
CA GLN A 332 9.27 -9.92 23.54
C GLN A 332 8.07 -10.76 24.01
N ILE A 333 6.84 -10.33 23.74
CA ILE A 333 5.64 -11.02 24.24
C ILE A 333 5.47 -12.42 23.62
N THR A 334 5.82 -12.59 22.35
CA THR A 334 5.70 -13.90 21.66
C THR A 334 6.72 -14.89 22.24
N GLN A 335 7.96 -14.45 22.51
CA GLN A 335 8.99 -15.25 23.17
C GLN A 335 8.52 -15.67 24.55
N GLU A 336 8.08 -14.74 25.38
CA GLU A 336 7.64 -14.98 26.76
C GLU A 336 6.50 -16.02 26.83
N ILE A 337 5.53 -15.97 25.90
CA ILE A 337 4.47 -16.99 25.80
C ILE A 337 5.04 -18.35 25.38
N VAL A 338 5.98 -18.39 24.43
CA VAL A 338 6.63 -19.63 23.97
C VAL A 338 7.40 -20.26 25.12
N ASP A 339 8.17 -19.47 25.87
CA ASP A 339 8.95 -19.91 27.02
C ASP A 339 8.04 -20.45 28.13
N SER A 340 6.96 -19.73 28.44
CA SER A 340 5.95 -20.18 29.41
C SER A 340 5.35 -21.54 29.03
N PHE A 341 4.92 -21.70 27.80
CA PHE A 341 4.29 -22.93 27.32
C PHE A 341 5.29 -24.09 27.20
N ALA A 342 6.52 -23.81 26.80
CA ALA A 342 7.59 -24.82 26.75
C ALA A 342 7.91 -25.36 28.15
N ASN A 343 7.78 -24.53 29.19
CA ASN A 343 7.95 -24.89 30.60
C ASN A 343 6.64 -25.38 31.27
N GLY A 344 5.56 -25.57 30.52
CA GLY A 344 4.27 -26.04 31.05
C GLY A 344 3.54 -25.02 31.93
N LYS A 345 3.86 -23.72 31.81
CA LYS A 345 3.26 -22.62 32.58
C LYS A 345 2.36 -21.78 31.69
N VAL A 346 1.48 -20.99 32.33
CA VAL A 346 0.69 -19.95 31.67
C VAL A 346 1.10 -18.54 32.12
N THR A 347 1.87 -18.44 33.20
CA THR A 347 2.49 -17.21 33.72
C THR A 347 3.79 -16.94 32.99
N MET A 348 4.12 -15.68 32.80
CA MET A 348 5.40 -15.25 32.22
C MET A 348 6.49 -15.22 33.30
N ASP A 349 7.71 -15.62 32.93
CA ASP A 349 8.85 -15.61 33.84
C ASP A 349 9.48 -14.21 33.92
N ILE A 350 8.68 -13.27 34.41
CA ILE A 350 9.06 -11.87 34.61
C ILE A 350 9.11 -11.60 36.13
N PRO A 351 10.22 -11.01 36.65
CA PRO A 351 10.31 -10.68 38.07
C PRO A 351 9.17 -9.74 38.51
N MET A 352 8.58 -10.04 39.66
CA MET A 352 7.55 -9.18 40.26
C MET A 352 8.12 -7.80 40.57
N ASN A 353 7.32 -6.76 40.31
CA ASN A 353 7.67 -5.39 40.65
C ASN A 353 6.97 -5.00 41.97
N GLU A 354 7.73 -4.95 43.06
CA GLU A 354 7.20 -4.65 44.40
C GLU A 354 6.54 -3.27 44.47
N ALA A 355 7.04 -2.28 43.72
CA ALA A 355 6.45 -0.96 43.64
C ALA A 355 5.09 -0.95 42.92
N LEU A 356 4.91 -1.83 41.92
CA LEU A 356 3.63 -2.01 41.24
C LEU A 356 2.60 -2.70 42.16
N GLU A 357 3.05 -3.71 42.92
CA GLU A 357 2.19 -4.45 43.86
C GLU A 357 1.72 -3.57 45.03
N ALA A 358 2.54 -2.62 45.46
CA ALA A 358 2.23 -1.71 46.55
C ALA A 358 1.17 -0.63 46.21
N LEU A 359 0.78 -0.48 44.94
CA LEU A 359 -0.24 0.48 44.50
C LEU A 359 -1.64 -0.01 44.86
N GLU A 360 -2.51 0.91 45.19
CA GLU A 360 -3.94 0.62 45.39
C GLU A 360 -4.61 0.18 44.12
N ASN A 361 -4.27 0.82 42.99
CA ASN A 361 -4.68 0.42 41.65
C ASN A 361 -3.48 0.38 40.70
N PRO A 362 -2.86 -0.77 40.45
CA PRO A 362 -1.71 -0.90 39.54
C PRO A 362 -2.08 -0.63 38.07
N TYR A 363 -3.36 -0.62 37.71
CA TYR A 363 -3.83 -0.39 36.34
C TYR A 363 -4.00 1.08 35.99
N ASP A 364 -4.03 1.96 37.01
CA ASP A 364 -4.08 3.42 36.81
C ASP A 364 -2.68 3.97 36.48
N GLY A 365 -2.51 4.49 35.26
CA GLY A 365 -1.25 5.07 34.80
C GLY A 365 -0.76 6.23 35.68
N SER A 366 -1.68 7.02 36.25
CA SER A 366 -1.34 8.15 37.15
C SER A 366 -0.78 7.66 38.48
N GLN A 367 -1.30 6.56 39.04
CA GLN A 367 -0.77 5.94 40.24
C GLN A 367 0.60 5.30 39.99
N ARG A 368 0.82 4.65 38.85
CA ARG A 368 2.15 4.14 38.46
C ARG A 368 3.19 5.27 38.37
N GLU A 369 2.83 6.41 37.79
CA GLU A 369 3.71 7.58 37.69
C GLU A 369 3.97 8.20 39.09
N ALA A 370 2.94 8.45 39.88
CA ALA A 370 3.07 9.00 41.20
C ALA A 370 3.84 8.09 42.16
N GLY A 371 3.67 6.79 42.06
CA GLY A 371 4.38 5.76 42.84
C GLY A 371 5.81 5.53 42.37
N GLN A 372 6.28 6.23 41.34
CA GLN A 372 7.61 6.05 40.74
C GLN A 372 7.93 4.60 40.45
N VAL A 373 6.92 3.84 39.98
CA VAL A 373 7.09 2.45 39.57
C VAL A 373 8.09 2.42 38.41
N GLY A 374 9.27 1.90 38.61
CA GLY A 374 10.33 1.85 37.61
C GLY A 374 9.89 1.08 36.35
N TYR A 375 10.76 0.20 35.84
CA TYR A 375 10.40 -0.62 34.69
C TYR A 375 9.31 -1.63 35.05
N TYR A 376 8.24 -1.66 34.24
CA TYR A 376 7.22 -2.73 34.22
C TYR A 376 6.93 -3.11 32.77
N PRO A 377 6.52 -4.35 32.47
CA PRO A 377 6.27 -4.79 31.13
C PRO A 377 4.99 -4.13 30.59
N TRP A 378 5.16 -3.24 29.59
CA TRP A 378 4.07 -2.57 28.91
C TRP A 378 3.29 -3.59 28.05
N ASP A 379 1.96 -3.41 27.93
CA ASP A 379 1.07 -4.29 27.17
C ASP A 379 1.03 -5.74 27.69
N HIS A 380 1.31 -5.95 28.97
CA HIS A 380 1.09 -7.22 29.67
C HIS A 380 -0.13 -7.13 30.60
N LEU A 381 -0.63 -8.28 31.00
CA LEU A 381 -1.62 -8.40 32.07
C LEU A 381 -0.87 -8.66 33.39
N TYR A 382 -1.29 -7.98 34.44
CA TYR A 382 -0.79 -8.17 35.80
C TYR A 382 -1.95 -8.63 36.68
N PHE A 383 -1.87 -9.82 37.26
CA PHE A 383 -2.93 -10.37 38.10
C PHE A 383 -2.32 -11.23 39.20
N GLU A 384 -2.64 -10.93 40.47
CA GLU A 384 -2.18 -11.64 41.68
C GLU A 384 -0.65 -11.83 41.74
N GLY A 385 0.12 -10.79 41.40
CA GLY A 385 1.59 -10.82 41.45
C GLY A 385 2.27 -11.45 40.23
N GLU A 386 1.52 -11.96 39.27
CA GLU A 386 2.04 -12.65 38.09
C GLU A 386 1.71 -11.91 36.79
N TYR A 387 2.57 -12.08 35.77
CA TYR A 387 2.37 -11.46 34.46
C TYR A 387 1.85 -12.47 33.44
N TYR A 388 0.95 -12.00 32.57
CA TYR A 388 0.31 -12.78 31.52
C TYR A 388 0.21 -11.98 30.21
N SER A 389 -0.06 -12.69 29.11
CA SER A 389 -0.41 -12.04 27.84
C SER A 389 -1.91 -11.99 27.65
N TYR A 390 -2.43 -10.88 27.09
CA TYR A 390 -3.80 -10.82 26.56
C TYR A 390 -3.86 -11.12 25.06
N TYR A 391 -2.70 -11.26 24.40
CA TYR A 391 -2.67 -11.61 22.99
C TYR A 391 -3.12 -13.05 22.78
N GLY A 392 -3.76 -13.26 21.60
CA GLY A 392 -4.30 -14.56 21.26
C GLY A 392 -3.20 -15.64 21.07
N ILE A 393 -3.48 -16.83 21.56
CA ILE A 393 -2.53 -17.94 21.56
C ILE A 393 -2.49 -18.75 20.25
N ALA A 394 -3.42 -18.52 19.30
CA ALA A 394 -3.45 -19.29 18.06
C ALA A 394 -2.15 -19.23 17.25
N PRO A 395 -1.52 -18.06 17.01
CA PRO A 395 -0.25 -18.02 16.27
C PRO A 395 0.87 -18.76 17.03
N VAL A 396 0.89 -18.67 18.38
CA VAL A 396 1.88 -19.36 19.20
C VAL A 396 1.72 -20.88 19.06
N LEU A 397 0.52 -21.40 19.22
CA LEU A 397 0.23 -22.84 19.11
C LEU A 397 0.43 -23.41 17.70
N THR A 398 0.29 -22.59 16.67
CA THR A 398 0.35 -23.07 15.28
C THR A 398 1.73 -22.98 14.64
N ILE A 399 2.54 -21.96 14.98
CA ILE A 399 3.85 -21.74 14.37
C ILE A 399 4.96 -21.60 15.42
N PHE A 400 4.87 -20.69 16.38
CA PHE A 400 5.99 -20.31 17.21
C PHE A 400 6.45 -21.43 18.16
N LEU A 401 5.54 -21.99 18.93
CA LEU A 401 5.86 -23.07 19.87
C LEU A 401 6.31 -24.36 19.17
N PRO A 402 5.62 -24.86 18.12
CA PRO A 402 6.11 -26.02 17.38
C PRO A 402 7.50 -25.82 16.78
N TYR A 403 7.79 -24.62 16.27
CA TYR A 403 9.11 -24.32 15.73
C TYR A 403 10.20 -24.34 16.82
N TYR A 404 9.94 -23.68 17.95
CA TYR A 404 10.86 -23.66 19.09
C TYR A 404 11.14 -25.07 19.64
N LEU A 405 10.11 -25.88 19.82
CA LEU A 405 10.26 -27.27 20.32
C LEU A 405 11.06 -28.18 19.37
N LEU A 406 11.03 -27.89 18.06
CA LEU A 406 11.74 -28.67 17.04
C LEU A 406 13.17 -28.20 16.82
N THR A 407 13.45 -26.90 16.95
CA THR A 407 14.71 -26.28 16.53
C THR A 407 15.53 -25.67 17.67
N GLY A 408 14.88 -25.33 18.79
CA GLY A 408 15.49 -24.53 19.88
C GLY A 408 15.64 -23.03 19.54
N TYR A 409 15.13 -22.56 18.38
CA TYR A 409 15.19 -21.17 17.96
C TYR A 409 13.80 -20.55 17.91
N TYR A 410 13.74 -19.20 17.99
CA TYR A 410 12.47 -18.48 17.89
C TYR A 410 12.12 -18.20 16.43
N PHE A 411 10.87 -18.45 16.07
CA PHE A 411 10.37 -18.14 14.73
C PHE A 411 10.31 -16.62 14.53
N PRO A 412 10.87 -16.05 13.45
CA PRO A 412 10.93 -14.61 13.29
C PRO A 412 9.56 -14.01 12.97
N SER A 413 9.18 -12.94 13.69
CA SER A 413 7.87 -12.28 13.58
C SER A 413 7.55 -11.78 12.18
N VAL A 414 8.54 -11.23 11.46
CA VAL A 414 8.38 -10.74 10.10
C VAL A 414 7.91 -11.84 9.15
N TRP A 415 8.48 -13.02 9.26
CA TRP A 415 8.11 -14.16 8.41
C TRP A 415 6.78 -14.79 8.82
N ALA A 416 6.42 -14.73 10.10
CA ALA A 416 5.10 -15.16 10.58
C ALA A 416 4.00 -14.26 10.03
N VAL A 417 4.15 -12.94 10.15
CA VAL A 417 3.22 -11.93 9.63
C VAL A 417 3.08 -12.09 8.12
N TRP A 418 4.19 -12.27 7.40
CA TRP A 418 4.17 -12.46 5.95
C TRP A 418 3.43 -13.76 5.55
N LEU A 419 3.74 -14.89 6.19
CA LEU A 419 3.07 -16.16 5.90
C LEU A 419 1.56 -16.07 6.14
N PHE A 420 1.15 -15.62 7.32
CA PHE A 420 -0.26 -15.48 7.64
C PHE A 420 -0.97 -14.51 6.69
N GLY A 421 -0.34 -13.38 6.36
CA GLY A 421 -0.89 -12.40 5.45
C GLY A 421 -1.07 -12.93 4.03
N VAL A 422 -0.04 -13.55 3.45
CA VAL A 422 -0.10 -14.11 2.07
C VAL A 422 -1.12 -15.24 1.97
N PHE A 423 -1.13 -16.17 2.93
CA PHE A 423 -2.15 -17.22 2.91
C PHE A 423 -3.55 -16.66 3.15
N GLY A 424 -3.69 -15.60 3.96
CA GLY A 424 -4.96 -14.88 4.12
C GLY A 424 -5.46 -14.28 2.80
N MET A 425 -4.59 -13.63 2.02
CA MET A 425 -4.91 -13.12 0.68
C MET A 425 -5.31 -14.25 -0.28
N ILE A 426 -4.57 -15.37 -0.28
CA ILE A 426 -4.92 -16.54 -1.10
C ILE A 426 -6.33 -17.07 -0.75
N PHE A 427 -6.66 -17.17 0.55
CA PHE A 427 -7.97 -17.65 0.96
C PHE A 427 -9.08 -16.63 0.69
N LEU A 428 -8.80 -15.32 0.80
CA LEU A 428 -9.73 -14.26 0.41
C LEU A 428 -10.08 -14.36 -1.08
N ALA A 429 -9.09 -14.48 -1.95
CA ALA A 429 -9.30 -14.70 -3.38
C ALA A 429 -10.10 -15.97 -3.67
N LYS A 430 -9.76 -17.10 -3.03
CA LYS A 430 -10.49 -18.38 -3.18
C LYS A 430 -11.94 -18.28 -2.70
N PHE A 431 -12.17 -17.62 -1.57
CA PHE A 431 -13.52 -17.35 -1.06
C PHE A 431 -14.32 -16.55 -2.06
N TYR A 432 -13.76 -15.42 -2.52
CA TYR A 432 -14.42 -14.52 -3.46
C TYR A 432 -14.78 -15.21 -4.78
N LEU A 433 -13.83 -15.89 -5.42
CA LEU A 433 -14.10 -16.62 -6.68
C LEU A 433 -15.10 -17.76 -6.50
N CYS A 434 -15.06 -18.47 -5.38
CA CYS A 434 -16.05 -19.50 -5.06
C CYS A 434 -17.45 -18.87 -4.90
N PHE A 435 -17.55 -17.73 -4.23
CA PHE A 435 -18.79 -16.98 -4.05
C PHE A 435 -19.36 -16.49 -5.40
N ILE A 436 -18.52 -15.83 -6.23
CA ILE A 436 -18.92 -15.38 -7.57
C ILE A 436 -19.36 -16.54 -8.44
N GLY A 437 -18.60 -17.65 -8.43
CA GLY A 437 -18.94 -18.86 -9.19
C GLY A 437 -20.28 -19.49 -8.81
N LYS A 438 -20.77 -19.28 -7.60
CA LYS A 438 -22.07 -19.77 -7.15
C LYS A 438 -23.22 -18.80 -7.44
N PHE A 439 -23.02 -17.50 -7.27
CA PHE A 439 -24.11 -16.54 -7.24
C PHE A 439 -24.10 -15.49 -8.36
N PHE A 440 -22.93 -15.24 -8.96
CA PHE A 440 -22.74 -14.14 -9.90
C PHE A 440 -22.00 -14.55 -11.18
N ARG A 441 -22.25 -15.74 -11.69
CA ARG A 441 -21.59 -16.29 -12.89
C ARG A 441 -21.74 -15.40 -14.13
N ASN A 442 -22.88 -14.69 -14.22
CA ASN A 442 -23.18 -13.82 -15.36
C ASN A 442 -22.54 -12.42 -15.24
N THR A 443 -21.82 -12.13 -14.16
CA THR A 443 -21.11 -10.87 -14.00
C THR A 443 -19.88 -10.85 -14.91
N ARG A 444 -19.61 -9.69 -15.51
CA ARG A 444 -18.47 -9.48 -16.41
C ARG A 444 -17.14 -9.74 -15.69
N SER A 445 -16.21 -10.41 -16.38
CA SER A 445 -14.90 -10.81 -15.83
C SER A 445 -14.09 -9.64 -15.30
N SER A 446 -14.13 -8.46 -15.97
CA SER A 446 -13.47 -7.24 -15.49
C SER A 446 -13.96 -6.82 -14.12
N LEU A 447 -15.27 -6.82 -13.87
CA LEU A 447 -15.85 -6.43 -12.57
C LEU A 447 -15.45 -7.41 -11.46
N VAL A 448 -15.35 -8.70 -11.79
CA VAL A 448 -14.90 -9.71 -10.83
C VAL A 448 -13.46 -9.45 -10.42
N LEU A 449 -12.56 -9.18 -11.38
CA LEU A 449 -11.17 -8.85 -11.06
C LEU A 449 -11.07 -7.53 -10.28
N LEU A 450 -11.78 -6.49 -10.71
CA LEU A 450 -11.78 -5.19 -10.02
C LEU A 450 -12.29 -5.30 -8.57
N GLY A 451 -13.33 -6.11 -8.34
CA GLY A 451 -13.82 -6.38 -6.98
C GLY A 451 -12.77 -7.06 -6.11
N LEU A 452 -12.00 -8.02 -6.66
CA LEU A 452 -10.89 -8.66 -5.95
C LEU A 452 -9.78 -7.63 -5.62
N ILE A 453 -9.39 -6.80 -6.58
CA ILE A 453 -8.39 -5.74 -6.39
C ILE A 453 -8.81 -4.81 -5.24
N LEU A 454 -10.06 -4.38 -5.23
CA LEU A 454 -10.58 -3.51 -4.15
C LEU A 454 -10.49 -4.18 -2.77
N MET A 455 -10.83 -5.46 -2.66
CA MET A 455 -10.75 -6.18 -1.38
C MET A 455 -9.30 -6.38 -0.92
N GLU A 456 -8.41 -6.87 -1.80
CA GLU A 456 -7.01 -7.19 -1.45
C GLU A 456 -6.18 -5.94 -1.11
N LEU A 457 -6.43 -4.83 -1.80
CA LEU A 457 -5.71 -3.59 -1.53
C LEU A 457 -6.25 -2.84 -0.31
N SER A 458 -7.56 -2.90 -0.03
CA SER A 458 -8.17 -2.11 1.05
C SER A 458 -8.41 -2.87 2.34
N CYS A 459 -8.02 -4.15 2.44
CA CYS A 459 -8.24 -4.96 3.65
C CYS A 459 -7.33 -4.58 4.83
N GLY A 460 -6.33 -3.70 4.65
CA GLY A 460 -5.45 -3.27 5.73
C GLY A 460 -4.21 -4.13 5.95
N ILE A 461 -4.08 -5.27 5.27
CA ILE A 461 -2.97 -6.23 5.46
C ILE A 461 -1.60 -5.62 5.17
N TRP A 462 -1.53 -4.64 4.28
CA TRP A 462 -0.29 -3.99 3.86
C TRP A 462 0.42 -3.29 5.02
N PHE A 463 -0.33 -2.71 5.97
CA PHE A 463 0.24 -2.09 7.18
C PHE A 463 0.91 -3.12 8.08
N CYS A 464 0.37 -4.33 8.15
CA CYS A 464 0.92 -5.39 8.97
C CYS A 464 2.30 -5.86 8.45
N PHE A 465 2.53 -5.83 7.13
CA PHE A 465 3.82 -6.23 6.56
C PHE A 465 4.96 -5.27 6.90
N PHE A 466 4.67 -3.97 7.08
CA PHE A 466 5.69 -2.96 7.40
C PHE A 466 6.06 -2.88 8.88
N THR A 467 5.15 -3.27 9.77
CA THR A 467 5.37 -3.27 11.22
C THR A 467 5.12 -4.66 11.80
N PRO A 468 5.98 -5.64 11.54
CA PRO A 468 5.74 -7.04 11.89
C PRO A 468 6.00 -7.32 13.38
N LEU A 469 5.26 -6.64 14.26
CA LEU A 469 5.31 -6.80 15.69
C LEU A 469 4.25 -7.83 16.19
N PHE A 470 4.19 -8.05 17.48
CA PHE A 470 3.22 -8.97 18.10
C PHE A 470 1.76 -8.57 17.87
N TYR A 471 1.47 -7.26 17.69
CA TYR A 471 0.14 -6.78 17.32
C TYR A 471 -0.28 -7.34 15.95
N GLU A 472 0.60 -7.24 14.97
CA GLU A 472 0.35 -7.65 13.59
C GLU A 472 0.35 -9.17 13.44
N ILE A 473 1.05 -9.91 14.29
CA ILE A 473 0.97 -11.38 14.36
C ILE A 473 -0.46 -11.81 14.68
N ALA A 474 -1.07 -11.24 15.71
CA ALA A 474 -2.45 -11.55 16.08
C ALA A 474 -3.45 -11.19 14.98
N GLN A 475 -3.24 -10.04 14.31
CA GLN A 475 -4.13 -9.55 13.25
C GLN A 475 -4.04 -10.41 11.98
N THR A 476 -2.83 -10.71 11.52
CA THR A 476 -2.64 -11.53 10.30
C THR A 476 -3.05 -12.99 10.53
N SER A 477 -2.82 -13.53 11.72
CA SER A 477 -3.36 -14.83 12.12
C SER A 477 -4.89 -14.84 12.13
N GLY A 478 -5.54 -13.81 12.68
CA GLY A 478 -6.99 -13.62 12.60
C GLY A 478 -7.49 -13.51 11.15
N PHE A 479 -6.75 -12.81 10.28
CA PHE A 479 -7.09 -12.62 8.87
C PHE A 479 -7.09 -13.94 8.08
N ILE A 480 -6.03 -14.76 8.18
CA ILE A 480 -6.02 -16.08 7.51
C ILE A 480 -7.14 -16.96 8.05
N CYS A 481 -7.37 -16.95 9.37
CA CYS A 481 -8.39 -17.78 9.98
C CYS A 481 -9.81 -17.38 9.54
N THR A 482 -10.14 -16.10 9.47
CA THR A 482 -11.44 -15.64 8.99
C THR A 482 -11.65 -15.88 7.50
N THR A 483 -10.65 -15.61 6.65
CA THR A 483 -10.76 -15.81 5.21
C THR A 483 -10.80 -17.28 4.82
N ALA A 484 -9.98 -18.14 5.45
CA ALA A 484 -10.03 -19.59 5.26
C ALA A 484 -11.35 -20.17 5.80
N GLY A 485 -11.80 -19.73 6.97
CA GLY A 485 -13.09 -20.13 7.53
C GLY A 485 -14.25 -19.81 6.60
N ALA A 486 -14.29 -18.59 6.05
CA ALA A 486 -15.29 -18.16 5.06
C ALA A 486 -15.22 -18.99 3.76
N TYR A 487 -13.99 -19.27 3.25
CA TYR A 487 -13.83 -20.12 2.06
C TYR A 487 -14.37 -21.53 2.28
N TYR A 488 -14.02 -22.19 3.40
CA TYR A 488 -14.46 -23.54 3.66
C TYR A 488 -15.96 -23.60 4.00
N LEU A 489 -16.53 -22.57 4.64
CA LEU A 489 -17.98 -22.44 4.82
C LEU A 489 -18.68 -22.35 3.46
N MET A 490 -18.16 -21.55 2.54
CA MET A 490 -18.68 -21.44 1.17
C MET A 490 -18.55 -22.79 0.43
N ARG A 491 -17.38 -23.45 0.54
CA ARG A 491 -17.11 -24.74 -0.10
C ARG A 491 -17.96 -25.88 0.45
N SER A 492 -18.36 -25.82 1.73
CA SER A 492 -19.21 -26.83 2.38
C SER A 492 -20.60 -26.95 1.76
N ASN A 493 -21.02 -26.01 0.92
CA ASN A 493 -22.36 -25.89 0.37
C ASN A 493 -23.49 -25.66 1.41
N VAL A 494 -23.16 -25.32 2.63
CA VAL A 494 -24.18 -24.84 3.61
C VAL A 494 -24.88 -23.62 3.00
N ILE A 495 -24.10 -22.73 2.39
CA ILE A 495 -24.56 -21.59 1.61
C ILE A 495 -24.60 -21.97 0.13
N GLY A 496 -25.77 -21.89 -0.50
CA GLY A 496 -25.98 -22.24 -1.91
C GLY A 496 -26.67 -23.60 -2.12
N ASP A 497 -26.65 -24.07 -3.36
CA ASP A 497 -27.29 -25.31 -3.79
C ASP A 497 -26.33 -26.49 -3.76
N GLY A 498 -26.83 -27.72 -3.69
CA GLY A 498 -26.02 -28.94 -3.68
C GLY A 498 -25.91 -29.63 -2.32
N LYS A 499 -25.31 -30.82 -2.29
CA LYS A 499 -25.13 -31.61 -1.07
C LYS A 499 -24.11 -30.97 -0.16
N ILE A 500 -24.35 -31.05 1.15
CA ILE A 500 -23.44 -30.53 2.18
C ILE A 500 -22.18 -31.38 2.24
N ARG A 501 -21.01 -30.72 2.34
CA ARG A 501 -19.70 -31.36 2.50
C ARG A 501 -19.26 -31.19 3.96
N ASN A 502 -19.56 -32.17 4.80
CA ASN A 502 -19.32 -32.12 6.25
C ASN A 502 -17.85 -31.84 6.58
N GLY A 503 -16.88 -32.46 5.89
CA GLY A 503 -15.45 -32.20 6.10
C GLY A 503 -15.06 -30.74 5.88
N SER A 504 -15.61 -30.09 4.83
CA SER A 504 -15.36 -28.64 4.63
C SER A 504 -16.03 -27.80 5.73
N LEU A 505 -17.17 -28.23 6.24
CA LEU A 505 -17.83 -27.55 7.36
C LEU A 505 -17.02 -27.63 8.64
N ALA A 506 -16.45 -28.78 8.95
CA ALA A 506 -15.56 -28.97 10.10
C ALA A 506 -14.30 -28.10 9.99
N VAL A 507 -13.65 -28.08 8.82
CA VAL A 507 -12.48 -27.24 8.57
C VAL A 507 -12.82 -25.76 8.72
N SER A 508 -14.01 -25.32 8.26
CA SER A 508 -14.48 -23.94 8.49
C SER A 508 -14.58 -23.63 9.99
N GLY A 509 -15.15 -24.56 10.78
CA GLY A 509 -15.26 -24.40 12.23
C GLY A 509 -13.90 -24.32 12.91
N ILE A 510 -12.92 -25.12 12.50
CA ILE A 510 -11.54 -25.04 13.02
C ILE A 510 -10.97 -23.65 12.78
N PHE A 511 -10.97 -23.16 11.54
CA PHE A 511 -10.39 -21.85 11.23
C PHE A 511 -11.12 -20.69 11.94
N LEU A 512 -12.46 -20.69 11.97
CA LEU A 512 -13.19 -19.64 12.67
C LEU A 512 -12.98 -19.67 14.19
N SER A 513 -12.82 -20.83 14.78
CA SER A 513 -12.47 -20.94 16.21
C SER A 513 -11.04 -20.47 16.48
N LEU A 514 -10.08 -20.80 15.60
CA LEU A 514 -8.72 -20.27 15.68
C LEU A 514 -8.67 -18.75 15.49
N ALA A 515 -9.60 -18.17 14.73
CA ALA A 515 -9.71 -16.71 14.62
C ALA A 515 -10.02 -16.08 15.98
N VAL A 516 -10.88 -16.71 16.81
CA VAL A 516 -11.17 -16.25 18.18
C VAL A 516 -9.94 -16.39 19.08
N LEU A 517 -9.20 -17.48 18.95
CA LEU A 517 -7.92 -17.67 19.67
C LEU A 517 -6.82 -16.71 19.19
N SER A 518 -6.95 -16.13 18.01
CA SER A 518 -6.06 -15.05 17.55
C SER A 518 -6.53 -13.69 18.09
N ARG A 519 -7.83 -13.42 18.02
CA ARG A 519 -8.45 -12.15 18.41
C ARG A 519 -9.89 -12.42 18.89
N PRO A 520 -10.22 -12.24 20.18
CA PRO A 520 -11.56 -12.53 20.73
C PRO A 520 -12.70 -11.77 20.03
N THR A 521 -12.43 -10.55 19.52
CA THR A 521 -13.41 -9.73 18.78
C THR A 521 -13.95 -10.42 17.52
N LEU A 522 -13.19 -11.36 16.93
CA LEU A 522 -13.61 -12.13 15.74
C LEU A 522 -14.68 -13.20 16.04
N ALA A 523 -15.04 -13.40 17.31
CA ALA A 523 -16.14 -14.29 17.71
C ALA A 523 -17.47 -13.93 17.02
N VAL A 524 -17.68 -12.67 16.64
CA VAL A 524 -18.87 -12.23 15.91
C VAL A 524 -19.06 -12.97 14.59
N TYR A 525 -17.96 -13.36 13.92
CA TYR A 525 -18.02 -14.14 12.68
C TYR A 525 -18.36 -15.62 12.94
N CYS A 526 -18.00 -16.16 14.11
CA CYS A 526 -18.47 -17.49 14.52
C CYS A 526 -19.97 -17.50 14.70
N VAL A 527 -20.54 -16.50 15.38
CA VAL A 527 -21.99 -16.35 15.55
C VAL A 527 -22.66 -16.21 14.17
N ALA A 528 -22.14 -15.36 13.29
CA ALA A 528 -22.65 -15.21 11.92
C ALA A 528 -22.61 -16.54 11.14
N ALA A 529 -21.51 -17.31 11.26
CA ALA A 529 -21.39 -18.63 10.63
C ALA A 529 -22.44 -19.62 11.15
N MET A 530 -22.73 -19.62 12.46
CA MET A 530 -23.79 -20.45 13.04
C MET A 530 -25.17 -20.10 12.49
N LEU A 531 -25.47 -18.83 12.23
CA LEU A 531 -26.72 -18.44 11.57
C LEU A 531 -26.82 -19.05 10.15
N PHE A 532 -25.74 -19.09 9.40
CA PHE A 532 -25.71 -19.74 8.09
C PHE A 532 -25.82 -21.26 8.20
N VAL A 533 -25.17 -21.87 9.18
CA VAL A 533 -25.31 -23.31 9.47
C VAL A 533 -26.75 -23.66 9.76
N TYR A 534 -27.39 -22.90 10.64
CA TYR A 534 -28.82 -23.11 10.96
C TYR A 534 -29.74 -22.90 9.73
N ALA A 535 -29.57 -21.79 9.01
CA ALA A 535 -30.33 -21.49 7.79
C ALA A 535 -30.15 -22.57 6.71
N GLY A 536 -28.91 -23.05 6.53
CA GLY A 536 -28.55 -24.13 5.60
C GLY A 536 -29.20 -25.45 5.99
N PHE A 537 -29.19 -25.81 7.28
CA PHE A 537 -29.90 -26.97 7.80
C PHE A 537 -31.40 -26.89 7.51
N MET A 538 -32.05 -25.78 7.86
CA MET A 538 -33.50 -25.60 7.64
C MET A 538 -33.88 -25.67 6.15
N LYS A 539 -33.07 -25.11 5.26
CA LYS A 539 -33.29 -25.17 3.81
C LYS A 539 -33.14 -26.59 3.25
N LYS A 540 -32.22 -27.37 3.79
CA LYS A 540 -31.79 -28.66 3.19
C LYS A 540 -32.32 -29.88 3.93
N LYS A 541 -32.95 -29.73 5.09
CA LYS A 541 -33.51 -30.87 5.86
C LYS A 541 -34.44 -31.75 5.03
N ALA A 542 -35.17 -31.16 4.09
CA ALA A 542 -36.09 -31.94 3.21
C ALA A 542 -35.35 -32.84 2.21
N LEU A 543 -34.09 -32.49 1.81
CA LEU A 543 -33.26 -33.32 0.93
C LEU A 543 -32.78 -34.62 1.59
N TYR A 544 -32.83 -34.68 2.92
CA TYR A 544 -32.35 -35.80 3.74
C TYR A 544 -33.50 -36.51 4.47
N THR A 545 -34.75 -36.19 4.12
CA THR A 545 -35.94 -36.86 4.66
C THR A 545 -36.30 -38.05 3.76
N ASP A 546 -35.73 -39.20 4.04
CA ASP A 546 -36.21 -40.44 3.43
C ASP A 546 -37.21 -41.15 4.34
N LYS A 547 -38.12 -41.99 3.72
CA LYS A 547 -39.29 -42.53 4.40
C LYS A 547 -38.98 -43.50 5.58
N ASN A 548 -37.69 -43.91 5.77
CA ASN A 548 -37.32 -45.01 6.66
C ASN A 548 -36.29 -44.69 7.77
N GLY A 549 -36.40 -43.55 8.47
CA GLY A 549 -35.55 -43.32 9.65
C GLY A 549 -34.12 -42.84 9.39
N ALA A 550 -33.74 -42.57 8.14
CA ALA A 550 -32.43 -42.12 7.72
C ALA A 550 -32.04 -40.70 8.25
N LYS A 551 -32.95 -40.00 8.89
CA LYS A 551 -32.79 -38.63 9.40
C LYS A 551 -31.61 -38.49 10.37
N ILE A 552 -31.50 -39.40 11.34
CA ILE A 552 -30.47 -39.36 12.39
C ILE A 552 -29.09 -39.58 11.77
N LYS A 553 -28.98 -40.49 10.81
CA LYS A 553 -27.70 -40.81 10.14
C LYS A 553 -27.08 -39.64 9.38
N TYR A 554 -27.91 -38.66 8.90
CA TYR A 554 -27.45 -37.45 8.23
C TYR A 554 -27.25 -36.27 9.18
N TYR A 555 -28.12 -36.11 10.19
CA TYR A 555 -28.09 -34.97 11.10
C TYR A 555 -26.93 -35.06 12.06
N THR A 556 -26.60 -36.23 12.58
CA THR A 556 -25.49 -36.39 13.53
C THR A 556 -24.14 -35.95 12.95
N PRO A 557 -23.70 -36.44 11.77
CA PRO A 557 -22.44 -35.97 11.16
C PRO A 557 -22.48 -34.46 10.84
N TYR A 558 -23.62 -33.92 10.43
CA TYR A 558 -23.74 -32.49 10.16
C TYR A 558 -23.52 -31.66 11.42
N PHE A 559 -24.22 -31.98 12.51
CA PHE A 559 -24.10 -31.22 13.76
C PHE A 559 -22.72 -31.44 14.42
N LEU A 560 -22.17 -32.64 14.37
CA LEU A 560 -20.80 -32.90 14.86
C LEU A 560 -19.79 -32.05 14.10
N CYS A 561 -19.83 -32.07 12.77
CA CYS A 561 -18.89 -31.27 11.95
C CYS A 561 -19.12 -29.77 12.10
N ALA A 562 -20.34 -29.34 12.38
CA ALA A 562 -20.67 -27.93 12.55
C ALA A 562 -20.28 -27.37 13.93
N LEU A 563 -20.38 -28.18 15.02
CA LEU A 563 -20.25 -27.68 16.39
C LEU A 563 -18.97 -28.16 17.09
N LEU A 564 -18.53 -29.39 16.83
CA LEU A 564 -17.41 -30.00 17.57
C LEU A 564 -16.11 -29.16 17.50
N PRO A 565 -15.70 -28.57 16.35
CA PRO A 565 -14.52 -27.72 16.30
C PRO A 565 -14.62 -26.51 17.23
N TYR A 566 -15.76 -25.86 17.32
CA TYR A 566 -15.95 -24.72 18.22
C TYR A 566 -15.94 -25.14 19.70
N VAL A 567 -16.53 -26.31 20.01
CA VAL A 567 -16.52 -26.84 21.37
C VAL A 567 -15.09 -27.17 21.80
N ILE A 568 -14.32 -27.90 20.97
CA ILE A 568 -12.96 -28.32 21.32
C ILE A 568 -12.05 -27.09 21.46
N ILE A 569 -11.98 -26.23 20.44
CA ILE A 569 -11.08 -25.08 20.44
C ILE A 569 -11.52 -24.01 21.44
N GLY A 570 -12.85 -23.81 21.58
CA GLY A 570 -13.40 -22.94 22.62
C GLY A 570 -13.09 -23.44 24.03
N SER A 571 -13.15 -24.77 24.26
CA SER A 571 -12.74 -25.34 25.55
C SER A 571 -11.25 -25.10 25.85
N ILE A 572 -10.38 -25.15 24.85
CA ILE A 572 -8.95 -24.81 25.03
C ILE A 572 -8.82 -23.37 25.54
N GLN A 573 -9.54 -22.41 24.92
CA GLN A 573 -9.54 -21.02 25.38
C GLN A 573 -10.12 -20.87 26.81
N MET A 574 -11.22 -21.57 27.12
CA MET A 574 -11.84 -21.52 28.45
C MET A 574 -10.91 -22.09 29.53
N ILE A 575 -10.21 -23.20 29.24
CA ILE A 575 -9.22 -23.79 30.14
C ILE A 575 -8.04 -22.81 30.33
N TYR A 576 -7.53 -22.22 29.26
CA TYR A 576 -6.46 -21.23 29.33
C TYR A 576 -6.84 -20.00 30.17
N ASN A 577 -8.07 -19.50 30.00
CA ASN A 577 -8.58 -18.40 30.82
C ASN A 577 -8.70 -18.79 32.30
N TYR A 578 -9.24 -19.98 32.56
CA TYR A 578 -9.38 -20.50 33.93
C TYR A 578 -8.04 -20.68 34.64
N MET A 579 -7.01 -21.17 33.90
CA MET A 579 -5.66 -21.33 34.46
C MET A 579 -5.00 -20.00 34.82
N ARG A 580 -5.37 -18.91 34.12
CA ARG A 580 -4.80 -17.57 34.38
C ARG A 580 -5.55 -16.79 35.48
N PHE A 581 -6.88 -16.84 35.47
CA PHE A 581 -7.73 -15.92 36.25
C PHE A 581 -8.79 -16.64 37.10
N GLY A 582 -8.76 -17.96 37.19
CA GLY A 582 -9.78 -18.74 37.90
C GLY A 582 -11.19 -18.67 37.29
N ASN A 583 -11.39 -17.96 36.20
CA ASN A 583 -12.67 -17.82 35.52
C ASN A 583 -12.53 -18.12 34.00
N PRO A 584 -13.28 -19.12 33.49
CA PRO A 584 -13.17 -19.50 32.07
C PRO A 584 -13.63 -18.43 31.09
N PHE A 585 -14.43 -17.46 31.51
CA PHE A 585 -14.96 -16.37 30.68
C PHE A 585 -14.19 -15.05 30.83
N ASP A 586 -13.16 -15.01 31.64
CA ASP A 586 -12.32 -13.83 31.83
C ASP A 586 -11.17 -13.84 30.82
N PHE A 587 -11.14 -12.84 29.96
CA PHE A 587 -10.06 -12.64 28.96
C PHE A 587 -8.93 -11.74 29.48
N GLY A 588 -9.11 -11.15 30.65
CA GLY A 588 -8.07 -10.44 31.39
C GLY A 588 -7.83 -8.99 30.97
N ILE A 589 -8.59 -8.42 30.04
CA ILE A 589 -8.33 -7.05 29.52
C ILE A 589 -8.29 -6.00 30.64
N GLN A 590 -9.10 -6.15 31.70
CA GLN A 590 -9.14 -5.27 32.85
C GLN A 590 -7.83 -5.30 33.66
N TYR A 591 -6.99 -6.29 33.49
CA TYR A 591 -5.70 -6.44 34.20
C TYR A 591 -4.53 -5.89 33.36
N SER A 592 -4.80 -5.18 32.25
CA SER A 592 -3.75 -4.75 31.34
C SER A 592 -3.00 -3.52 31.83
N LEU A 593 -1.67 -3.59 31.77
CA LEU A 593 -0.75 -2.49 32.06
C LEU A 593 -0.57 -1.64 30.81
N THR A 594 -1.60 -0.87 30.48
CA THR A 594 -1.63 0.04 29.31
C THR A 594 -1.87 1.49 29.76
N ILE A 595 -2.11 2.36 28.78
CA ILE A 595 -2.47 3.75 29.06
C ILE A 595 -3.86 3.90 29.70
N ASN A 596 -4.78 2.95 29.40
CA ASN A 596 -6.15 2.97 29.90
C ASN A 596 -6.31 2.06 31.12
N ASP A 597 -7.01 2.54 32.14
CA ASP A 597 -7.47 1.74 33.28
C ASP A 597 -8.83 1.13 32.96
N PHE A 598 -8.83 -0.16 32.57
CA PHE A 598 -10.05 -0.87 32.21
C PHE A 598 -10.84 -1.38 33.43
N THR A 599 -10.36 -1.17 34.66
CA THR A 599 -11.12 -1.49 35.88
C THR A 599 -12.18 -0.43 36.21
N SER A 600 -11.91 0.83 35.80
CA SER A 600 -12.77 1.98 36.07
C SER A 600 -13.33 2.65 34.81
N THR A 601 -12.89 2.22 33.62
CA THR A 601 -13.27 2.86 32.36
C THR A 601 -14.67 2.47 31.92
N GLU A 602 -15.54 3.47 31.71
CA GLU A 602 -16.86 3.30 31.11
C GLU A 602 -16.78 3.34 29.57
N TYR A 603 -17.71 2.66 28.93
CA TYR A 603 -17.82 2.66 27.47
C TYR A 603 -18.32 4.02 26.95
N HIS A 604 -17.54 4.66 26.08
CA HIS A 604 -17.84 5.97 25.51
C HIS A 604 -18.35 5.85 24.06
N THR A 605 -19.67 5.89 23.89
CA THR A 605 -20.35 5.76 22.59
C THR A 605 -19.92 6.81 21.56
N HIS A 606 -19.60 8.04 21.99
CA HIS A 606 -19.15 9.09 21.09
C HIS A 606 -17.76 8.81 20.49
N LEU A 607 -16.86 8.16 21.25
CA LEU A 607 -15.56 7.74 20.72
C LEU A 607 -15.73 6.62 19.69
N ALA A 608 -16.66 5.69 19.91
CA ALA A 608 -17.00 4.68 18.91
C ALA A 608 -17.55 5.34 17.62
N ALA A 609 -18.36 6.38 17.72
CA ALA A 609 -18.87 7.14 16.58
C ALA A 609 -17.75 7.83 15.81
N ILE A 610 -16.76 8.43 16.51
CA ILE A 610 -15.56 8.99 15.90
C ILE A 610 -14.77 7.88 15.19
N GLY A 611 -14.60 6.72 15.81
CA GLY A 611 -13.97 5.54 15.19
C GLY A 611 -14.66 5.13 13.89
N PHE A 612 -15.97 5.02 13.89
CA PHE A 612 -16.76 4.74 12.67
C PHE A 612 -16.48 5.75 11.57
N PHE A 613 -16.49 7.04 11.90
CA PHE A 613 -16.23 8.08 10.93
C PHE A 613 -14.82 7.93 10.34
N ASN A 614 -13.82 7.72 11.19
CA ASN A 614 -12.43 7.58 10.78
C ASN A 614 -12.21 6.37 9.86
N TYR A 615 -12.79 5.22 10.20
CA TYR A 615 -12.65 4.03 9.34
C TYR A 615 -13.39 4.13 8.01
N LEU A 616 -14.54 4.80 7.97
CA LEU A 616 -15.41 4.79 6.79
C LEU A 616 -15.31 6.05 5.93
N PHE A 617 -15.17 7.25 6.51
CA PHE A 617 -15.45 8.50 5.81
C PHE A 617 -14.34 9.54 5.79
N VAL A 618 -13.30 9.45 6.63
CA VAL A 618 -12.22 10.43 6.65
C VAL A 618 -11.67 10.70 5.27
N ILE A 619 -11.63 11.99 4.90
CA ILE A 619 -11.17 12.45 3.58
C ILE A 619 -9.65 12.55 3.61
N PRO A 620 -8.93 12.07 2.59
CA PRO A 620 -7.49 12.26 2.49
C PRO A 620 -7.15 13.74 2.26
N ASN A 621 -5.98 14.16 2.79
CA ASN A 621 -5.40 15.47 2.50
C ASN A 621 -4.47 15.38 1.28
N PHE A 622 -4.34 16.51 0.53
CA PHE A 622 -3.44 16.63 -0.61
C PHE A 622 -2.24 17.49 -0.24
N ARG A 623 -1.06 17.12 -0.75
CA ARG A 623 0.18 17.87 -0.56
C ARG A 623 1.00 17.93 -1.85
N SER A 624 1.95 18.86 -1.96
CA SER A 624 2.81 19.02 -3.14
C SER A 624 3.98 18.03 -3.19
N THR A 625 4.24 17.30 -2.08
CA THR A 625 5.32 16.30 -2.00
C THR A 625 4.76 14.90 -2.20
N PHE A 626 5.58 14.01 -2.75
CA PHE A 626 5.24 12.60 -2.91
C PHE A 626 4.88 11.97 -1.54
N PRO A 627 3.87 11.12 -1.47
CA PRO A 627 3.03 10.55 -2.54
C PRO A 627 1.80 11.40 -2.92
N PHE A 628 1.81 12.71 -2.73
CA PHE A 628 0.82 13.74 -3.06
C PHE A 628 -0.50 13.67 -2.28
N ILE A 629 -0.73 12.57 -1.60
CA ILE A 629 -1.89 12.31 -0.77
C ILE A 629 -1.38 11.83 0.58
N THR A 630 -1.94 12.35 1.64
CA THR A 630 -1.62 11.96 3.02
C THR A 630 -2.90 11.63 3.79
N HIS A 631 -2.76 11.16 5.00
CA HIS A 631 -3.87 10.90 5.89
C HIS A 631 -4.76 12.13 6.09
N GLY A 632 -6.03 11.89 6.34
CA GLY A 632 -6.98 12.93 6.73
C GLY A 632 -6.81 13.31 8.21
N ASP A 633 -7.43 14.40 8.59
CA ASP A 633 -7.47 14.86 9.97
C ASP A 633 -8.51 14.06 10.77
N VAL A 634 -8.02 13.14 11.59
CA VAL A 634 -8.89 12.31 12.44
C VAL A 634 -9.57 13.09 13.57
N GLN A 635 -9.06 14.28 13.89
CA GLN A 635 -9.63 15.14 14.92
C GLN A 635 -10.80 16.00 14.42
N LEU A 636 -11.06 16.00 13.13
CA LEU A 636 -12.12 16.81 12.52
C LEU A 636 -13.49 16.60 13.19
N PHE A 637 -13.77 15.40 13.68
CA PHE A 637 -15.02 15.04 14.37
C PHE A 637 -14.84 14.84 15.88
N ASN A 638 -13.80 15.41 16.46
CA ASN A 638 -13.56 15.44 17.91
C ASN A 638 -13.52 16.89 18.44
N PRO A 639 -14.62 17.66 18.32
CA PRO A 639 -14.62 19.10 18.63
C PRO A 639 -14.42 19.38 20.13
N GLN A 640 -14.69 18.42 21.00
CA GLN A 640 -14.48 18.54 22.44
C GLN A 640 -13.06 18.18 22.88
N GLY A 641 -12.19 17.76 21.97
CA GLY A 641 -10.81 17.43 22.25
C GLY A 641 -10.63 16.18 23.12
N TYR A 642 -11.56 15.22 23.05
CA TYR A 642 -11.38 13.95 23.74
C TYR A 642 -10.11 13.24 23.24
N TYR A 643 -9.31 12.79 24.18
CA TYR A 643 -8.17 11.97 23.86
C TYR A 643 -8.62 10.60 23.34
N PHE A 644 -8.13 10.21 22.20
CA PHE A 644 -8.17 8.82 21.75
C PHE A 644 -6.91 8.53 20.93
N ILE A 645 -6.49 7.28 20.96
CA ILE A 645 -5.30 6.86 20.24
C ILE A 645 -5.63 6.88 18.75
N ALA A 646 -4.94 7.73 17.99
CA ALA A 646 -4.99 7.74 16.54
C ALA A 646 -3.60 7.42 16.02
N THR A 647 -3.44 6.23 15.48
CA THR A 647 -2.27 5.96 14.65
C THR A 647 -2.45 6.67 13.31
N TYR A 648 -1.35 7.20 12.81
CA TYR A 648 -1.28 8.01 11.60
C TYR A 648 -1.96 7.34 10.39
N SER A 649 -2.32 8.12 9.38
CA SER A 649 -2.74 7.63 8.07
C SER A 649 -4.21 7.21 7.94
N ALA A 650 -5.15 7.90 8.59
CA ALA A 650 -6.58 7.67 8.37
C ALA A 650 -7.00 8.10 6.96
N ILE A 651 -7.48 7.15 6.16
CA ILE A 651 -8.23 7.37 4.93
C ILE A 651 -9.44 6.48 4.95
N GLY A 652 -10.63 7.06 4.89
CA GLY A 652 -11.88 6.34 4.98
C GLY A 652 -12.07 5.31 3.88
N LEU A 653 -12.64 4.15 4.25
CA LEU A 653 -12.83 3.01 3.34
C LEU A 653 -13.73 3.36 2.14
N LEU A 654 -14.65 4.33 2.29
CA LEU A 654 -15.48 4.85 1.20
C LEU A 654 -14.64 5.37 0.03
N TRP A 655 -13.57 6.09 0.31
CA TRP A 655 -12.69 6.67 -0.72
C TRP A 655 -11.80 5.62 -1.36
N LYS A 656 -11.36 4.61 -0.59
CA LYS A 656 -10.61 3.47 -1.10
C LYS A 656 -11.45 2.50 -1.92
N SER A 657 -12.77 2.46 -1.70
CA SER A 657 -13.68 1.56 -2.38
C SER A 657 -15.03 2.23 -2.64
N LEU A 658 -15.13 2.99 -3.75
CA LEU A 658 -16.34 3.71 -4.14
C LEU A 658 -17.61 2.83 -4.23
N PRO A 659 -17.53 1.51 -4.54
CA PRO A 659 -18.69 0.63 -4.48
C PRO A 659 -19.43 0.63 -3.13
N ILE A 660 -18.82 1.06 -2.03
CA ILE A 660 -19.47 1.22 -0.72
C ILE A 660 -20.70 2.14 -0.82
N ILE A 661 -20.71 3.11 -1.72
CA ILE A 661 -21.90 3.94 -2.00
C ILE A 661 -23.12 3.09 -2.38
N SER A 662 -22.92 1.87 -2.90
CA SER A 662 -24.03 0.99 -3.27
C SER A 662 -24.91 0.58 -2.09
N TYR A 663 -24.41 0.68 -0.84
CA TYR A 663 -25.25 0.46 0.34
C TYR A 663 -26.49 1.37 0.38
N CYS A 664 -26.42 2.58 -0.17
CA CYS A 664 -27.59 3.47 -0.36
C CYS A 664 -28.65 2.87 -1.30
N LYS A 665 -28.32 1.83 -2.06
CA LYS A 665 -29.24 1.14 -2.98
C LYS A 665 -29.66 -0.26 -2.51
N THR A 666 -29.41 -0.60 -1.25
CA THR A 666 -29.73 -1.92 -0.67
C THR A 666 -31.20 -2.30 -0.88
N LEU A 667 -32.13 -1.39 -0.62
CA LEU A 667 -33.57 -1.63 -0.83
C LEU A 667 -33.92 -1.92 -2.30
N LYS A 668 -33.27 -1.19 -3.24
CA LYS A 668 -33.44 -1.45 -4.67
C LYS A 668 -32.91 -2.84 -5.03
N ALA A 669 -31.70 -3.16 -4.60
CA ALA A 669 -31.08 -4.47 -4.84
C ALA A 669 -31.94 -5.61 -4.27
N TYR A 670 -32.49 -5.45 -3.06
CA TYR A 670 -33.40 -6.40 -2.47
C TYR A 670 -34.66 -6.63 -3.34
N ARG A 671 -35.27 -5.56 -3.83
CA ARG A 671 -36.50 -5.65 -4.66
C ARG A 671 -36.27 -6.40 -5.96
N ILE A 672 -35.14 -6.16 -6.62
CA ILE A 672 -34.82 -6.75 -7.94
C ILE A 672 -34.12 -8.10 -7.86
N SER A 673 -33.66 -8.53 -6.68
CA SER A 673 -33.00 -9.82 -6.50
C SER A 673 -33.95 -10.99 -6.68
N GLU A 674 -33.43 -12.15 -7.10
CA GLU A 674 -34.22 -13.38 -7.24
C GLU A 674 -34.77 -13.87 -5.89
N ASN A 675 -36.04 -14.26 -5.83
CA ASN A 675 -36.71 -14.67 -4.59
C ASN A 675 -35.96 -15.76 -3.84
N LYS A 676 -35.37 -16.73 -4.55
CA LYS A 676 -34.61 -17.84 -3.94
C LYS A 676 -33.35 -17.37 -3.16
N ASN A 677 -32.77 -16.23 -3.52
CA ASN A 677 -31.53 -15.70 -2.94
C ASN A 677 -31.78 -14.50 -2.00
N LYS A 678 -32.98 -13.91 -1.95
CA LYS A 678 -33.29 -12.73 -1.15
C LYS A 678 -32.89 -12.87 0.32
N LYS A 679 -33.37 -13.95 0.97
CA LYS A 679 -33.10 -14.22 2.39
C LYS A 679 -31.58 -14.36 2.65
N LEU A 680 -30.87 -15.05 1.73
CA LEU A 680 -29.44 -15.26 1.85
C LEU A 680 -28.67 -13.93 1.73
N TYR A 681 -28.99 -13.14 0.72
CA TYR A 681 -28.32 -11.83 0.54
C TYR A 681 -28.62 -10.88 1.71
N THR A 682 -29.88 -10.87 2.20
CA THR A 682 -30.21 -10.05 3.37
C THR A 682 -29.40 -10.49 4.59
N LEU A 683 -29.35 -11.79 4.89
CA LEU A 683 -28.58 -12.29 6.03
C LEU A 683 -27.08 -11.99 5.88
N LEU A 684 -26.51 -12.20 4.69
CA LEU A 684 -25.09 -11.97 4.44
C LEU A 684 -24.76 -10.48 4.58
N ILE A 685 -25.52 -9.59 3.93
CA ILE A 685 -25.28 -8.15 3.98
C ILE A 685 -25.49 -7.62 5.40
N SER A 686 -26.60 -7.97 6.07
CA SER A 686 -26.92 -7.43 7.40
C SER A 686 -25.98 -7.99 8.47
N ALA A 687 -25.83 -9.31 8.59
CA ALA A 687 -25.04 -9.92 9.65
C ALA A 687 -23.53 -9.76 9.41
N VAL A 688 -23.01 -10.26 8.27
CA VAL A 688 -21.56 -10.34 8.04
C VAL A 688 -20.97 -9.01 7.59
N CYS A 689 -21.68 -8.27 6.73
CA CYS A 689 -21.10 -7.09 6.07
C CYS A 689 -21.44 -5.77 6.78
N VAL A 690 -22.40 -5.76 7.71
CA VAL A 690 -22.77 -4.55 8.46
C VAL A 690 -22.65 -4.78 9.97
N ILE A 691 -23.38 -5.74 10.56
CA ILE A 691 -23.44 -5.90 12.01
C ILE A 691 -22.10 -6.34 12.58
N CYS A 692 -21.42 -7.34 11.99
CA CYS A 692 -20.12 -7.79 12.50
C CYS A 692 -19.06 -6.68 12.44
N PRO A 693 -18.82 -5.98 11.29
CA PRO A 693 -17.94 -4.81 11.25
C PRO A 693 -18.31 -3.74 12.25
N PHE A 694 -19.61 -3.44 12.42
CA PHE A 694 -20.09 -2.46 13.39
C PHE A 694 -19.65 -2.85 14.81
N ILE A 695 -19.89 -4.10 15.23
CA ILE A 695 -19.52 -4.58 16.57
C ILE A 695 -18.00 -4.52 16.76
N ILE A 696 -17.20 -4.91 15.75
CA ILE A 696 -15.74 -4.88 15.83
C ILE A 696 -15.25 -3.45 15.99
N ILE A 697 -15.70 -2.50 15.16
CA ILE A 697 -15.30 -1.10 15.26
C ILE A 697 -15.72 -0.51 16.62
N ALA A 698 -16.93 -0.84 17.10
CA ALA A 698 -17.40 -0.39 18.39
C ALA A 698 -16.58 -0.98 19.55
N SER A 699 -16.08 -2.21 19.42
CA SER A 699 -15.29 -2.88 20.48
C SER A 699 -13.86 -2.35 20.63
N ILE A 700 -13.35 -1.61 19.62
CA ILE A 700 -12.00 -1.00 19.65
C ILE A 700 -12.07 0.52 19.80
N TRP A 701 -13.08 1.01 20.48
CA TRP A 701 -13.39 2.43 20.59
C TRP A 701 -12.25 3.27 21.22
N GLU A 702 -11.54 2.72 22.18
CA GLU A 702 -10.43 3.40 22.86
C GLU A 702 -9.19 3.54 21.97
N SER A 703 -9.03 2.63 21.00
CA SER A 703 -7.91 2.66 20.07
C SER A 703 -8.04 3.73 18.96
N GLY A 704 -9.19 4.41 18.87
CA GLY A 704 -9.46 5.47 17.91
C GLY A 704 -9.40 5.01 16.46
N TYR A 705 -8.25 5.17 15.80
CA TYR A 705 -8.01 4.68 14.46
C TYR A 705 -6.65 3.97 14.35
N GLY A 706 -6.68 2.75 13.85
CA GLY A 706 -5.47 2.04 13.46
C GLY A 706 -5.68 1.36 12.11
N ALA A 707 -4.90 1.72 11.10
CA ALA A 707 -5.05 1.18 9.74
C ALA A 707 -4.98 -0.36 9.71
N ARG A 708 -4.20 -0.96 10.58
CA ARG A 708 -4.06 -2.40 10.77
C ARG A 708 -5.34 -3.11 11.19
N TYR A 709 -6.22 -2.46 11.95
CA TYR A 709 -7.50 -3.07 12.36
C TYR A 709 -8.47 -3.32 11.19
N CYS A 710 -8.26 -2.65 10.04
CA CYS A 710 -9.08 -2.90 8.85
C CYS A 710 -9.07 -4.35 8.39
N VAL A 711 -8.06 -5.16 8.71
CA VAL A 711 -8.02 -6.59 8.36
C VAL A 711 -9.18 -7.39 8.96
N ASP A 712 -9.74 -6.93 10.07
CA ASP A 712 -10.81 -7.62 10.77
C ASP A 712 -12.20 -7.41 10.14
N PHE A 713 -12.40 -6.32 9.36
CA PHE A 713 -13.76 -5.96 8.88
C PHE A 713 -13.83 -5.33 7.48
N ALA A 714 -12.74 -4.81 6.90
CA ALA A 714 -12.84 -4.01 5.67
C ALA A 714 -13.28 -4.85 4.47
N TRP A 715 -12.72 -6.06 4.27
CA TRP A 715 -13.09 -6.90 3.15
C TRP A 715 -14.56 -7.37 3.21
N GLN A 716 -15.12 -7.52 4.42
CA GLN A 716 -16.53 -7.87 4.61
C GLN A 716 -17.46 -6.71 4.20
N ILE A 717 -17.09 -5.46 4.54
CA ILE A 717 -17.83 -4.28 4.09
C ILE A 717 -17.79 -4.18 2.56
N ILE A 718 -16.62 -4.40 1.97
CA ILE A 718 -16.43 -4.29 0.51
C ILE A 718 -17.22 -5.38 -0.22
N ILE A 719 -17.21 -6.64 0.25
CA ILE A 719 -17.97 -7.70 -0.42
C ILE A 719 -19.48 -7.45 -0.35
N GLY A 720 -20.01 -6.88 0.73
CA GLY A 720 -21.40 -6.46 0.81
C GLY A 720 -21.75 -5.41 -0.24
N ALA A 721 -20.89 -4.42 -0.41
CA ALA A 721 -21.02 -3.39 -1.45
C ALA A 721 -20.98 -4.00 -2.87
N LEU A 722 -20.08 -4.96 -3.10
CA LEU A 722 -19.97 -5.67 -4.39
C LEU A 722 -21.21 -6.53 -4.67
N ILE A 723 -21.77 -7.21 -3.68
CA ILE A 723 -23.00 -7.98 -3.83
C ILE A 723 -24.15 -7.07 -4.32
N ILE A 724 -24.35 -5.93 -3.68
CA ILE A 724 -25.36 -4.94 -4.06
C ILE A 724 -25.10 -4.43 -5.48
N SER A 725 -23.86 -4.09 -5.78
CA SER A 725 -23.44 -3.60 -7.09
C SER A 725 -23.67 -4.64 -8.21
N PHE A 726 -23.36 -5.92 -7.95
CA PHE A 726 -23.53 -6.99 -8.94
C PHE A 726 -25.01 -7.37 -9.16
N ILE A 727 -25.84 -7.30 -8.12
CA ILE A 727 -27.27 -7.47 -8.27
C ILE A 727 -27.85 -6.39 -9.20
N ILE A 728 -27.44 -5.13 -9.00
CA ILE A 728 -27.86 -4.00 -9.82
C ILE A 728 -27.33 -4.15 -11.25
N TYR A 729 -26.03 -4.43 -11.39
CA TYR A 729 -25.35 -4.60 -12.68
C TYR A 729 -26.03 -5.65 -13.56
N ASN A 730 -26.34 -6.83 -13.01
CA ASN A 730 -26.92 -7.93 -13.78
C ASN A 730 -28.34 -7.64 -14.29
N LYS A 731 -29.01 -6.60 -13.76
CA LYS A 731 -30.35 -6.13 -14.18
C LYS A 731 -30.34 -4.85 -15.00
N CYS A 732 -29.18 -4.23 -15.21
CA CYS A 732 -29.04 -3.00 -16.00
C CYS A 732 -28.98 -3.26 -17.50
N SER A 733 -29.32 -2.24 -18.31
CA SER A 733 -29.09 -2.23 -19.75
C SER A 733 -27.58 -2.25 -20.08
N GLU A 734 -27.21 -2.64 -21.29
CA GLU A 734 -25.82 -2.80 -21.72
C GLU A 734 -25.04 -1.48 -21.61
N ASN A 735 -25.62 -0.36 -22.03
CA ASN A 735 -24.99 0.95 -21.89
C ASN A 735 -24.69 1.29 -20.41
N MET A 736 -25.63 1.00 -19.51
CA MET A 736 -25.41 1.24 -18.08
C MET A 736 -24.33 0.29 -17.52
N ARG A 737 -24.24 -0.94 -18.01
CA ARG A 737 -23.17 -1.87 -17.63
C ARG A 737 -21.79 -1.35 -17.99
N ASP A 738 -21.63 -0.73 -19.15
CA ASP A 738 -20.37 -0.12 -19.57
C ASP A 738 -20.00 1.09 -18.70
N HIS A 739 -20.96 1.92 -18.31
CA HIS A 739 -20.72 3.03 -17.37
C HIS A 739 -20.31 2.51 -15.98
N LEU A 740 -21.00 1.47 -15.46
CA LEU A 740 -20.64 0.86 -14.18
C LEU A 740 -19.25 0.21 -14.24
N ASN A 741 -18.87 -0.40 -15.37
CA ASN A 741 -17.53 -0.94 -15.54
C ASN A 741 -16.46 0.16 -15.51
N LYS A 742 -16.70 1.30 -16.17
CA LYS A 742 -15.79 2.45 -16.12
C LYS A 742 -15.68 3.01 -14.70
N LEU A 743 -16.79 3.13 -13.98
CA LEU A 743 -16.80 3.56 -12.58
C LEU A 743 -15.99 2.61 -11.69
N MET A 744 -16.12 1.29 -11.88
CA MET A 744 -15.34 0.30 -11.13
C MET A 744 -13.85 0.38 -11.46
N ILE A 745 -13.48 0.62 -12.72
CA ILE A 745 -12.07 0.85 -13.12
C ILE A 745 -11.54 2.09 -12.40
N THR A 746 -12.28 3.21 -12.44
CA THR A 746 -11.91 4.45 -11.73
C THR A 746 -11.74 4.20 -10.23
N SER A 747 -12.67 3.46 -9.62
CA SER A 747 -12.58 3.06 -8.21
C SER A 747 -11.31 2.26 -7.90
N ALA A 748 -10.94 1.31 -8.77
CA ALA A 748 -9.73 0.51 -8.57
C ALA A 748 -8.45 1.33 -8.72
N VAL A 749 -8.41 2.29 -9.64
CA VAL A 749 -7.29 3.24 -9.78
C VAL A 749 -7.17 4.11 -8.53
N ILE A 750 -8.26 4.70 -8.07
CA ILE A 750 -8.29 5.49 -6.83
C ILE A 750 -7.87 4.63 -5.63
N CYS A 751 -8.41 3.42 -5.53
CA CYS A 751 -8.03 2.43 -4.50
C CYS A 751 -6.52 2.20 -4.46
N PHE A 752 -5.91 1.93 -5.62
CA PHE A 752 -4.46 1.72 -5.72
C PHE A 752 -3.70 2.95 -5.25
N VAL A 753 -4.04 4.14 -5.76
CA VAL A 753 -3.36 5.40 -5.43
C VAL A 753 -3.47 5.71 -3.93
N LEU A 754 -4.67 5.60 -3.36
CA LEU A 754 -4.90 5.92 -1.94
C LEU A 754 -4.22 4.91 -1.00
N ASN A 755 -4.30 3.61 -1.30
CA ASN A 755 -3.63 2.60 -0.45
C ASN A 755 -2.11 2.68 -0.59
N PHE A 756 -1.58 2.93 -1.79
CA PHE A 756 -0.15 3.17 -1.98
C PHE A 756 0.31 4.41 -1.19
N ALA A 757 -0.39 5.54 -1.33
CA ALA A 757 -0.06 6.77 -0.62
C ALA A 757 -0.12 6.60 0.90
N GLN A 758 -1.16 5.94 1.40
CA GLN A 758 -1.32 5.67 2.82
C GLN A 758 -0.18 4.77 3.36
N THR A 759 0.14 3.70 2.63
CA THR A 759 1.22 2.78 2.99
C THR A 759 2.58 3.46 2.97
N TYR A 760 2.86 4.25 1.93
CA TYR A 760 4.12 5.00 1.82
C TYR A 760 4.27 6.03 2.95
N THR A 761 3.20 6.73 3.31
CA THR A 761 3.23 7.70 4.42
C THR A 761 3.43 7.00 5.77
N TRP A 762 2.88 5.80 5.94
CA TRP A 762 3.05 5.00 7.15
C TRP A 762 4.51 4.61 7.43
N ILE A 763 5.27 4.28 6.38
CA ILE A 763 6.67 3.84 6.52
C ILE A 763 7.54 4.96 7.10
N ASP A 764 7.17 6.22 6.93
CA ASP A 764 8.01 7.39 7.20
C ASP A 764 9.46 7.17 6.73
N PRO A 765 9.73 7.29 5.42
CA PRO A 765 11.00 6.89 4.84
C PRO A 765 12.22 7.64 5.38
N LEU A 766 11.99 8.69 6.19
CA LEU A 766 13.06 9.53 6.72
C LEU A 766 13.51 9.13 8.12
N SER A 767 12.67 8.47 8.93
CA SER A 767 12.95 8.25 10.36
C SER A 767 13.32 6.81 10.72
N ASN A 768 12.75 5.81 10.03
CA ASN A 768 12.81 4.41 10.49
C ASN A 768 13.56 3.45 9.58
N LEU A 769 14.05 3.90 8.42
CA LEU A 769 14.78 3.04 7.48
C LEU A 769 16.31 3.22 7.60
N PRO A 770 17.10 2.17 7.41
CA PRO A 770 18.54 2.29 7.19
C PRO A 770 18.88 3.25 6.05
N ALA A 771 20.05 3.89 6.11
CA ALA A 771 20.45 4.97 5.18
C ALA A 771 20.32 4.60 3.68
N GLY A 772 20.63 3.36 3.32
CA GLY A 772 20.47 2.86 1.94
C GLY A 772 19.00 2.85 1.51
N TYR A 773 18.11 2.32 2.33
CA TYR A 773 16.67 2.27 2.04
C TYR A 773 16.00 3.66 2.09
N GLN A 774 16.53 4.59 2.94
CA GLN A 774 16.10 5.99 2.89
C GLN A 774 16.41 6.61 1.52
N ALA A 775 17.64 6.40 1.01
CA ALA A 775 18.04 6.90 -0.30
C ALA A 775 17.16 6.31 -1.43
N ASP A 776 16.87 5.02 -1.39
CA ASP A 776 16.02 4.35 -2.37
C ASP A 776 14.57 4.89 -2.33
N ALA A 777 13.99 5.05 -1.14
CA ALA A 777 12.64 5.58 -0.97
C ALA A 777 12.52 7.03 -1.47
N LEU A 778 13.50 7.88 -1.14
CA LEU A 778 13.56 9.27 -1.62
C LEU A 778 13.82 9.34 -3.13
N SER A 779 14.67 8.45 -3.66
CA SER A 779 14.89 8.36 -5.11
C SER A 779 13.62 7.95 -5.86
N LEU A 780 12.81 7.06 -5.29
CA LEU A 780 11.49 6.72 -5.83
C LEU A 780 10.56 7.96 -5.82
N ALA A 781 10.55 8.72 -4.72
CA ALA A 781 9.77 9.96 -4.65
C ALA A 781 10.21 10.97 -5.74
N ARG A 782 11.50 11.14 -5.95
CA ARG A 782 12.07 12.03 -6.97
C ARG A 782 11.69 11.64 -8.40
N ILE A 783 11.42 10.37 -8.67
CA ILE A 783 10.90 9.96 -9.98
C ILE A 783 9.61 10.69 -10.32
N PHE A 784 8.75 10.93 -9.35
CA PHE A 784 7.44 11.57 -9.53
C PHE A 784 7.43 13.06 -9.22
N GLU A 785 8.34 13.55 -8.37
CA GLU A 785 8.54 14.97 -8.06
C GLU A 785 9.46 15.63 -9.10
N PHE A 786 9.10 15.59 -10.36
CA PHE A 786 9.94 16.05 -11.48
C PHE A 786 10.25 17.55 -11.47
N TRP A 787 9.52 18.34 -10.69
CA TRP A 787 9.73 19.79 -10.54
C TRP A 787 10.73 20.17 -9.45
N ARG A 788 11.23 19.22 -8.68
CA ARG A 788 12.24 19.43 -7.62
C ARG A 788 13.64 19.16 -8.11
#